data_e456abeb4489346ba8b4b062607229b8
#
_entry.id   e456abeb4489346ba8b4b062607229b8
#
_cell.length_a   1.000
_cell.length_b   1.000
_cell.length_c   1.000
_cell.angle_alpha   90.00
_cell.angle_beta   90.00
_cell.angle_gamma   90.00
#
_symmetry.space_group_name_H-M   'P 1'
#
loop_
_entity.id
_entity.type
_entity.pdbx_description
1 polymer ?
#
loop_
_entity_poly.entity_id
_entity_poly.type
_entity_poly.pdbx_seq_one_letter_code
_entity_poly.pdbx_strand_id
1 'polypeptide(L)'
;MDQSRYFSNTGRTLKLHELLLIVCAVCGVFHSLYFLFAPFIWSQNLPVDPQAITPWIRPWIDQHDGIEIYALYTLMFACLASSQAVAWFWTRVTDRIVYYTLALLLVAISCRYLATIGFNPPVNTLATRSIPLIVKHSLQVSLILAPLMLALLMMRKLAEGRWINMAVLILLAPVCFIAVQPIAWKDYAYVLAPALRLLHGAKLSDIYFQYDPLLSLPAWAWMRLKLDLNMFQLVGQISYWMYLFSLFLLAKKWFADEKLPFFFLLALVLIRIYATFDDPVGSFQVTPLRLDWWLLLLALVYRFGPYHWTAGLFCGLMMLVHKNFGIIYTLAYFQLLLTLFILDGFQSAAKSSLGIWRTQLAQTLGKLRFNLAVIITAGAANVVLFEGAYADSVYYYQKIGIGFIRIYQDSFYWYATVVICLAFVLCLMLRNVLSRRYLTAGLLLVYLAIGNSLYFFGRSHEHNILHISGSLLLLSFLLLDLTKYLAGCTTSSLVVQFLQRNLRVIASLSFLFVVIVSYGDRITAKAVLQAENAANFQLHYPSLRQDVINGYLDKFRTVTGKSGKVFFACPEVDVIFYYYGGYAPVGFFNPYTSWLFTQDLERFLQSLLDRGYFIVVDRNYYQQAFYPLSYNNSSTVDKFVIIWK
;
A
#
# COMPACT_ATOMS: atom_id res chain seq x y z
N MET A 1 -30.59 -4.37 10.79
CA MET A 1 -30.10 -4.96 9.51
C MET A 1 -30.30 -6.46 9.58
N ASP A 2 -31.00 -7.04 8.63
CA ASP A 2 -31.35 -8.47 8.64
C ASP A 2 -30.08 -9.32 8.40
N GLN A 3 -29.58 -9.96 9.45
CA GLN A 3 -28.39 -10.81 9.44
C GLN A 3 -28.58 -12.09 8.61
N SER A 4 -29.83 -12.47 8.30
CA SER A 4 -30.18 -13.68 7.51
C SER A 4 -29.63 -13.62 6.07
N ARG A 5 -29.30 -12.42 5.58
CA ARG A 5 -28.80 -12.20 4.19
C ARG A 5 -27.38 -12.69 3.96
N TYR A 6 -26.61 -12.98 5.01
CA TYR A 6 -25.18 -13.27 4.88
C TYR A 6 -24.82 -14.75 5.07
N PHE A 7 -25.73 -15.55 5.64
CA PHE A 7 -25.41 -16.93 6.06
C PHE A 7 -26.52 -17.93 5.68
N SER A 8 -26.10 -19.11 5.26
CA SER A 8 -27.02 -20.23 5.08
C SER A 8 -27.14 -20.98 6.41
N ASN A 9 -28.37 -21.33 6.80
CA ASN A 9 -28.68 -21.99 8.09
C ASN A 9 -28.17 -23.46 8.22
N THR A 10 -27.41 -23.98 7.26
CA THR A 10 -27.12 -25.42 7.16
C THR A 10 -25.64 -25.77 7.31
N GLY A 11 -24.79 -24.86 7.84
CA GLY A 11 -23.35 -25.05 7.89
C GLY A 11 -22.80 -25.58 9.22
N ARG A 12 -21.75 -26.42 9.15
CA ARG A 12 -20.98 -26.87 10.31
C ARG A 12 -20.28 -25.67 10.97
N THR A 13 -20.52 -25.44 12.24
CA THR A 13 -19.80 -24.44 13.04
C THR A 13 -18.40 -24.97 13.40
N LEU A 14 -17.39 -24.08 13.30
CA LEU A 14 -16.02 -24.40 13.66
C LEU A 14 -15.85 -24.36 15.19
N LYS A 15 -15.23 -25.37 15.77
CA LYS A 15 -14.92 -25.37 17.20
C LYS A 15 -13.64 -24.58 17.48
N LEU A 16 -13.53 -23.98 18.67
CA LEU A 16 -12.36 -23.15 19.04
C LEU A 16 -11.03 -23.92 18.88
N HIS A 17 -11.00 -25.20 19.30
CA HIS A 17 -9.79 -26.02 19.16
C HIS A 17 -9.45 -26.30 17.70
N GLU A 18 -10.45 -26.47 16.81
CA GLU A 18 -10.22 -26.62 15.37
C GLU A 18 -9.60 -25.35 14.78
N LEU A 19 -10.05 -24.15 15.21
CA LEU A 19 -9.43 -22.88 14.80
C LEU A 19 -7.98 -22.78 15.28
N LEU A 20 -7.70 -23.08 16.54
CA LEU A 20 -6.33 -23.06 17.07
C LEU A 20 -5.40 -24.00 16.31
N LEU A 21 -5.87 -25.19 15.97
CA LEU A 21 -5.11 -26.14 15.17
C LEU A 21 -4.85 -25.64 13.74
N ILE A 22 -5.83 -24.97 13.13
CA ILE A 22 -5.65 -24.35 11.80
C ILE A 22 -4.60 -23.24 11.89
N VAL A 23 -4.66 -22.39 12.91
CA VAL A 23 -3.64 -21.35 13.13
C VAL A 23 -2.25 -21.98 13.26
N CYS A 24 -2.11 -23.01 14.11
CA CYS A 24 -0.85 -23.73 14.27
C CYS A 24 -0.38 -24.40 12.96
N ALA A 25 -1.30 -24.98 12.19
CA ALA A 25 -0.99 -25.58 10.90
C ALA A 25 -0.48 -24.55 9.89
N VAL A 26 -1.15 -23.42 9.77
CA VAL A 26 -0.75 -22.32 8.88
C VAL A 26 0.63 -21.78 9.28
N CYS A 27 0.85 -21.50 10.56
CA CYS A 27 2.15 -21.06 11.08
C CYS A 27 3.26 -22.10 10.82
N GLY A 28 2.97 -23.38 11.07
CA GLY A 28 3.93 -24.47 10.85
C GLY A 28 4.30 -24.67 9.38
N VAL A 29 3.32 -24.61 8.48
CA VAL A 29 3.52 -24.66 7.02
C VAL A 29 4.36 -23.47 6.57
N PHE A 30 3.99 -22.27 7.00
CA PHE A 30 4.73 -21.06 6.65
C PHE A 30 6.18 -21.13 7.13
N HIS A 31 6.39 -21.53 8.39
CA HIS A 31 7.72 -21.68 8.95
C HIS A 31 8.59 -22.65 8.15
N SER A 32 8.04 -23.84 7.83
CA SER A 32 8.78 -24.85 7.06
C SER A 32 9.15 -24.37 5.66
N LEU A 33 8.21 -23.73 4.98
CA LEU A 33 8.45 -23.16 3.64
C LEU A 33 9.39 -21.96 3.68
N TYR A 34 9.28 -21.10 4.69
CA TYR A 34 10.19 -19.99 4.88
C TYR A 34 11.65 -20.44 4.96
N PHE A 35 11.94 -21.47 5.75
CA PHE A 35 13.30 -22.03 5.82
C PHE A 35 13.79 -22.61 4.49
N LEU A 36 12.89 -23.23 3.72
CA LEU A 36 13.22 -23.76 2.41
C LEU A 36 13.58 -22.63 1.41
N PHE A 37 12.85 -21.53 1.46
CA PHE A 37 13.05 -20.40 0.55
C PHE A 37 14.04 -19.34 1.06
N ALA A 38 14.40 -19.36 2.35
CA ALA A 38 15.29 -18.38 2.96
C ALA A 38 16.63 -18.19 2.21
N PRO A 39 17.33 -19.23 1.72
CA PRO A 39 18.56 -19.06 0.96
C PRO A 39 18.38 -18.24 -0.32
N PHE A 40 17.22 -18.37 -0.98
CA PHE A 40 16.91 -17.62 -2.21
C PHE A 40 16.46 -16.19 -1.92
N ILE A 41 15.72 -15.97 -0.82
CA ILE A 41 15.26 -14.65 -0.39
C ILE A 41 16.44 -13.81 0.11
N TRP A 42 17.49 -14.45 0.62
CA TRP A 42 18.64 -13.79 1.24
C TRP A 42 19.91 -13.83 0.39
N SER A 43 19.81 -14.29 -0.87
CA SER A 43 20.94 -14.25 -1.79
C SER A 43 21.38 -12.79 -2.05
N GLN A 44 22.69 -12.58 -2.16
CA GLN A 44 23.27 -11.26 -2.42
C GLN A 44 24.10 -11.35 -3.70
N ASN A 45 23.54 -10.95 -4.81
CA ASN A 45 24.28 -10.72 -6.04
C ASN A 45 24.23 -9.22 -6.36
N LEU A 46 25.40 -8.63 -6.59
CA LEU A 46 25.53 -7.23 -6.97
C LEU A 46 25.66 -7.14 -8.49
N PRO A 47 24.57 -6.85 -9.24
CA PRO A 47 24.60 -6.83 -10.70
C PRO A 47 25.33 -5.60 -11.25
N VAL A 48 25.61 -4.58 -10.46
CA VAL A 48 26.23 -3.33 -10.91
C VAL A 48 27.19 -2.77 -9.86
N ASP A 49 28.28 -2.17 -10.30
CA ASP A 49 29.20 -1.44 -9.42
C ASP A 49 28.45 -0.29 -8.71
N PRO A 50 28.43 -0.27 -7.37
CA PRO A 50 27.81 0.80 -6.61
C PRO A 50 28.36 2.20 -6.94
N GLN A 51 29.60 2.30 -7.40
CA GLN A 51 30.22 3.59 -7.76
C GLN A 51 29.63 4.17 -9.05
N ALA A 52 29.10 3.35 -9.94
CA ALA A 52 28.42 3.80 -11.14
C ALA A 52 27.06 4.46 -10.84
N ILE A 53 26.52 4.26 -9.64
CA ILE A 53 25.22 4.77 -9.20
C ILE A 53 25.38 6.18 -8.64
N THR A 54 24.43 7.06 -8.96
CA THR A 54 24.44 8.44 -8.44
C THR A 54 24.46 8.48 -6.92
N PRO A 55 25.25 9.41 -6.31
CA PRO A 55 25.48 9.44 -4.85
C PRO A 55 24.20 9.54 -4.01
N TRP A 56 23.17 10.22 -4.52
CA TRP A 56 21.88 10.39 -3.78
C TRP A 56 20.96 9.18 -3.83
N ILE A 57 21.15 8.27 -4.82
CA ILE A 57 20.39 7.01 -4.92
C ILE A 57 21.14 5.88 -4.21
N ARG A 58 22.46 5.87 -4.28
CA ARG A 58 23.32 4.82 -3.72
C ARG A 58 22.96 4.37 -2.29
N PRO A 59 22.68 5.27 -1.33
CA PRO A 59 22.32 4.85 0.03
C PRO A 59 20.99 4.09 0.13
N TRP A 60 20.14 4.17 -0.91
CA TRP A 60 18.80 3.61 -0.94
C TRP A 60 18.68 2.34 -1.77
N ILE A 61 19.81 1.88 -2.35
CA ILE A 61 19.84 0.68 -3.18
C ILE A 61 20.49 -0.45 -2.39
N ASP A 62 19.69 -1.44 -2.08
CA ASP A 62 20.13 -2.78 -1.76
C ASP A 62 20.04 -3.59 -3.06
N GLN A 63 21.18 -4.00 -3.60
CA GLN A 63 21.23 -4.61 -4.92
C GLN A 63 20.90 -6.10 -4.81
N HIS A 64 19.92 -6.55 -5.58
CA HIS A 64 19.50 -7.94 -5.68
C HIS A 64 19.37 -8.36 -7.15
N ASP A 65 19.49 -9.64 -7.42
CA ASP A 65 19.35 -10.22 -8.76
C ASP A 65 17.89 -10.43 -9.21
N GLY A 66 16.92 -10.08 -8.38
CA GLY A 66 15.49 -10.23 -8.66
C GLY A 66 14.95 -11.64 -8.38
N ILE A 67 15.78 -12.61 -8.02
CA ILE A 67 15.36 -13.98 -7.68
C ILE A 67 14.47 -13.97 -6.45
N GLU A 68 14.73 -13.06 -5.51
CA GLU A 68 13.98 -12.91 -4.27
C GLU A 68 12.50 -12.70 -4.50
N ILE A 69 12.13 -11.93 -5.52
CA ILE A 69 10.72 -11.66 -5.84
C ILE A 69 10.02 -12.95 -6.24
N TYR A 70 10.64 -13.71 -7.15
CA TYR A 70 10.08 -15.00 -7.57
C TYR A 70 10.02 -15.99 -6.41
N ALA A 71 11.03 -16.00 -5.55
CA ALA A 71 11.05 -16.81 -4.34
C ALA A 71 9.94 -16.41 -3.36
N LEU A 72 9.72 -15.11 -3.13
CA LEU A 72 8.65 -14.58 -2.28
C LEU A 72 7.27 -14.91 -2.81
N TYR A 73 7.04 -14.78 -4.13
CA TYR A 73 5.78 -15.18 -4.75
C TYR A 73 5.54 -16.67 -4.63
N THR A 74 6.57 -17.48 -4.95
CA THR A 74 6.47 -18.94 -4.86
C THR A 74 6.20 -19.35 -3.43
N LEU A 75 6.87 -18.74 -2.45
CA LEU A 75 6.61 -18.96 -1.02
C LEU A 75 5.16 -18.65 -0.67
N MET A 76 4.62 -17.49 -1.09
CA MET A 76 3.25 -17.09 -0.80
C MET A 76 2.25 -18.11 -1.36
N PHE A 77 2.37 -18.48 -2.64
CA PHE A 77 1.47 -19.45 -3.26
C PHE A 77 1.62 -20.85 -2.68
N ALA A 78 2.86 -21.28 -2.37
CA ALA A 78 3.11 -22.55 -1.71
C ALA A 78 2.47 -22.56 -0.31
N CYS A 79 2.54 -21.45 0.44
CA CYS A 79 1.88 -21.32 1.73
C CYS A 79 0.35 -21.42 1.62
N LEU A 80 -0.26 -20.76 0.64
CA LEU A 80 -1.70 -20.84 0.40
C LEU A 80 -2.13 -22.28 0.07
N ALA A 81 -1.45 -22.92 -0.88
CA ALA A 81 -1.76 -24.29 -1.32
C ALA A 81 -1.55 -25.30 -0.19
N SER A 82 -0.42 -25.23 0.51
CA SER A 82 -0.09 -26.15 1.58
C SER A 82 -1.00 -25.96 2.80
N SER A 83 -1.33 -24.71 3.16
CA SER A 83 -2.27 -24.42 4.23
C SER A 83 -3.65 -25.00 3.93
N GLN A 84 -4.09 -24.92 2.67
CA GLN A 84 -5.36 -25.53 2.25
C GLN A 84 -5.30 -27.05 2.27
N ALA A 85 -4.20 -27.66 1.82
CA ALA A 85 -4.01 -29.10 1.85
C ALA A 85 -4.00 -29.64 3.29
N VAL A 86 -3.31 -28.96 4.20
CA VAL A 86 -3.30 -29.31 5.64
C VAL A 86 -4.68 -29.19 6.25
N ALA A 87 -5.40 -28.10 5.97
CA ALA A 87 -6.77 -27.91 6.47
C ALA A 87 -7.72 -28.99 5.94
N TRP A 88 -7.59 -29.38 4.66
CA TRP A 88 -8.37 -30.46 4.06
C TRP A 88 -8.05 -31.81 4.66
N PHE A 89 -6.76 -32.14 4.84
CA PHE A 89 -6.30 -33.39 5.49
C PHE A 89 -6.81 -33.45 6.92
N TRP A 90 -6.67 -32.36 7.68
CA TRP A 90 -7.08 -32.26 9.08
C TRP A 90 -8.54 -32.58 9.31
N THR A 91 -9.41 -32.15 8.43
CA THR A 91 -10.86 -32.44 8.53
C THR A 91 -11.22 -33.91 8.29
N ARG A 92 -10.27 -34.72 7.81
CA ARG A 92 -10.46 -36.15 7.51
C ARG A 92 -9.79 -37.08 8.51
N VAL A 93 -8.92 -36.55 9.36
CA VAL A 93 -8.27 -37.36 10.41
C VAL A 93 -9.32 -37.72 11.47
N THR A 94 -9.67 -38.97 11.54
CA THR A 94 -10.64 -39.53 12.51
C THR A 94 -9.97 -40.16 13.72
N ASP A 95 -8.71 -40.59 13.59
CA ASP A 95 -7.93 -41.19 14.68
C ASP A 95 -7.48 -40.09 15.66
N ARG A 96 -7.91 -40.20 16.92
CA ARG A 96 -7.60 -39.26 17.98
C ARG A 96 -6.12 -39.16 18.31
N ILE A 97 -5.39 -40.29 18.27
CA ILE A 97 -3.98 -40.32 18.59
C ILE A 97 -3.18 -39.59 17.52
N VAL A 98 -3.44 -39.92 16.24
CA VAL A 98 -2.83 -39.20 15.09
C VAL A 98 -3.15 -37.73 15.15
N TYR A 99 -4.40 -37.38 15.46
CA TYR A 99 -4.85 -35.98 15.59
C TYR A 99 -4.04 -35.24 16.65
N TYR A 100 -3.94 -35.73 17.89
CA TYR A 100 -3.21 -35.08 18.96
C TYR A 100 -1.69 -35.04 18.72
N THR A 101 -1.12 -36.09 18.15
CA THR A 101 0.30 -36.10 17.79
C THR A 101 0.65 -35.04 16.77
N LEU A 102 -0.15 -34.92 15.69
CA LEU A 102 0.01 -33.87 14.70
C LEU A 102 -0.22 -32.49 15.28
N ALA A 103 -1.20 -32.33 16.18
CA ALA A 103 -1.44 -31.07 16.87
C ALA A 103 -0.23 -30.62 17.69
N LEU A 104 0.36 -31.52 18.48
CA LEU A 104 1.56 -31.24 19.27
C LEU A 104 2.76 -30.88 18.38
N LEU A 105 2.96 -31.60 17.27
CA LEU A 105 4.02 -31.30 16.32
C LEU A 105 3.84 -29.91 15.70
N LEU A 106 2.63 -29.56 15.27
CA LEU A 106 2.30 -28.25 14.72
C LEU A 106 2.46 -27.13 15.73
N VAL A 107 2.09 -27.35 17.00
CA VAL A 107 2.36 -26.40 18.08
C VAL A 107 3.85 -26.19 18.29
N ALA A 108 4.64 -27.24 18.33
CA ALA A 108 6.10 -27.17 18.47
C ALA A 108 6.75 -26.38 17.30
N ILE A 109 6.33 -26.67 16.05
CA ILE A 109 6.79 -25.94 14.86
C ILE A 109 6.35 -24.46 14.93
N SER A 110 5.13 -24.18 15.37
CA SER A 110 4.63 -22.81 15.51
C SER A 110 5.38 -22.01 16.59
N CYS A 111 5.71 -22.65 17.72
CA CYS A 111 6.55 -22.04 18.75
C CYS A 111 7.96 -21.74 18.22
N ARG A 112 8.53 -22.66 17.47
CA ARG A 112 9.83 -22.45 16.81
C ARG A 112 9.77 -21.32 15.78
N TYR A 113 8.71 -21.28 14.96
CA TYR A 113 8.46 -20.19 14.02
C TYR A 113 8.43 -18.83 14.71
N LEU A 114 7.63 -18.69 15.77
CA LEU A 114 7.53 -17.46 16.55
C LEU A 114 8.87 -17.05 17.17
N ALA A 115 9.65 -18.03 17.65
CA ALA A 115 10.98 -17.78 18.19
C ALA A 115 12.00 -17.37 17.11
N THR A 116 11.86 -17.85 15.86
CA THR A 116 12.80 -17.58 14.76
C THR A 116 12.53 -16.25 14.07
N ILE A 117 11.26 -15.92 13.80
CA ILE A 117 10.91 -14.62 13.22
C ILE A 117 11.22 -13.51 14.23
N GLY A 118 11.26 -13.86 15.51
CA GLY A 118 11.43 -12.93 16.59
C GLY A 118 10.19 -12.04 16.78
N PHE A 119 9.88 -11.69 17.99
CA PHE A 119 8.93 -10.62 18.27
C PHE A 119 9.57 -9.23 18.09
N ASN A 120 10.52 -9.12 17.19
CA ASN A 120 11.10 -7.88 16.70
C ASN A 120 10.13 -7.31 15.68
N PRO A 121 9.90 -6.14 15.48
CA PRO A 121 10.21 -4.87 16.06
C PRO A 121 9.31 -4.44 17.23
N PRO A 122 8.03 -4.93 17.38
CA PRO A 122 7.21 -4.43 18.49
C PRO A 122 7.72 -4.88 19.86
N VAL A 123 8.24 -6.10 19.96
CA VAL A 123 8.69 -6.66 21.26
C VAL A 123 10.08 -6.19 21.63
N ASN A 124 10.98 -6.00 20.68
CA ASN A 124 12.26 -5.33 20.98
C ASN A 124 12.03 -3.89 21.42
N THR A 125 11.06 -3.21 20.80
CA THR A 125 10.64 -1.87 21.24
C THR A 125 10.04 -1.91 22.66
N LEU A 126 9.29 -2.95 23.00
CA LEU A 126 8.77 -3.19 24.35
C LEU A 126 9.90 -3.55 25.33
N ALA A 127 10.82 -4.43 24.94
CA ALA A 127 11.91 -4.89 25.80
C ALA A 127 12.97 -3.83 26.04
N THR A 128 13.19 -2.93 25.08
CA THR A 128 14.21 -1.87 25.17
C THR A 128 13.66 -0.55 25.72
N ARG A 129 12.35 -0.34 25.70
CA ARG A 129 11.72 0.86 26.27
C ARG A 129 11.48 0.68 27.77
N SER A 130 11.86 1.67 28.54
CA SER A 130 11.52 1.70 29.97
C SER A 130 10.02 1.70 30.17
N ILE A 131 9.50 0.93 31.15
CA ILE A 131 8.08 0.88 31.50
C ILE A 131 7.46 2.29 31.65
N PRO A 132 8.13 3.27 32.32
CA PRO A 132 7.65 4.65 32.40
C PRO A 132 7.39 5.31 31.04
N LEU A 133 8.25 5.05 30.06
CA LEU A 133 8.10 5.61 28.70
C LEU A 133 6.90 4.99 27.98
N ILE A 134 6.73 3.67 28.08
CA ILE A 134 5.56 2.95 27.53
C ILE A 134 4.26 3.49 28.15
N VAL A 135 4.22 3.66 29.46
CA VAL A 135 3.06 4.21 30.18
C VAL A 135 2.78 5.65 29.75
N LYS A 136 3.83 6.48 29.65
CA LYS A 136 3.71 7.87 29.19
C LYS A 136 3.10 7.95 27.79
N HIS A 137 3.64 7.20 26.81
CA HIS A 137 3.11 7.21 25.44
C HIS A 137 1.71 6.63 25.36
N SER A 138 1.44 5.53 26.06
CA SER A 138 0.09 4.95 26.10
C SER A 138 -0.90 5.93 26.70
N LEU A 139 -0.54 6.65 27.75
CA LEU A 139 -1.37 7.67 28.37
C LEU A 139 -1.61 8.86 27.43
N GLN A 140 -0.57 9.40 26.81
CA GLN A 140 -0.68 10.51 25.86
C GLN A 140 -1.57 10.18 24.66
N VAL A 141 -1.33 9.02 24.02
CA VAL A 141 -2.15 8.56 22.91
C VAL A 141 -3.58 8.29 23.35
N SER A 142 -3.80 7.71 24.53
CA SER A 142 -5.13 7.47 25.08
C SER A 142 -5.88 8.78 25.35
N LEU A 143 -5.20 9.81 25.85
CA LEU A 143 -5.82 11.13 26.09
C LEU A 143 -6.28 11.79 24.77
N ILE A 144 -5.59 11.54 23.67
CA ILE A 144 -5.95 12.05 22.34
C ILE A 144 -7.09 11.23 21.72
N LEU A 145 -7.02 9.90 21.84
CA LEU A 145 -7.93 8.98 21.16
C LEU A 145 -9.17 8.63 21.99
N ALA A 146 -9.08 8.67 23.35
CA ALA A 146 -10.22 8.36 24.20
C ALA A 146 -11.41 9.29 23.97
N PRO A 147 -11.24 10.63 23.81
CA PRO A 147 -12.34 11.51 23.46
C PRO A 147 -12.97 11.15 22.11
N LEU A 148 -12.16 10.82 21.10
CA LEU A 148 -12.64 10.40 19.78
C LEU A 148 -13.42 9.07 19.88
N MET A 149 -12.86 8.07 20.56
CA MET A 149 -13.52 6.79 20.80
C MET A 149 -14.78 6.94 21.63
N LEU A 150 -14.73 7.74 22.70
CA LEU A 150 -15.89 8.02 23.54
C LEU A 150 -16.99 8.72 22.74
N ALA A 151 -16.64 9.72 21.95
CA ALA A 151 -17.55 10.41 21.04
C ALA A 151 -18.19 9.44 20.05
N LEU A 152 -17.40 8.58 19.40
CA LEU A 152 -17.90 7.55 18.47
C LEU A 152 -18.82 6.52 19.16
N LEU A 153 -18.47 6.09 20.38
CA LEU A 153 -19.28 5.15 21.16
C LEU A 153 -20.55 5.79 21.73
N MET A 154 -20.50 7.06 22.15
CA MET A 154 -21.67 7.81 22.62
C MET A 154 -22.61 8.11 21.46
N MET A 155 -22.09 8.51 20.32
CA MET A 155 -22.90 8.74 19.12
C MET A 155 -23.61 7.47 18.65
N ARG A 156 -23.01 6.28 18.88
CA ARG A 156 -23.68 5.00 18.62
C ARG A 156 -24.97 4.83 19.44
N LYS A 157 -24.99 5.30 20.70
CA LYS A 157 -26.19 5.23 21.56
C LYS A 157 -27.24 6.29 21.22
N LEU A 158 -26.80 7.41 20.65
CA LEU A 158 -27.65 8.57 20.41
C LEU A 158 -28.22 8.63 18.98
N ALA A 159 -27.61 7.91 18.04
CA ALA A 159 -27.96 8.03 16.62
C ALA A 159 -28.00 6.69 15.92
N GLU A 160 -29.18 6.18 15.64
CA GLU A 160 -29.36 5.07 14.70
C GLU A 160 -29.15 5.53 13.24
N GLY A 161 -28.39 4.73 12.45
CA GLY A 161 -28.36 4.80 11.00
C GLY A 161 -27.54 5.94 10.39
N ARG A 162 -28.18 6.94 9.83
CA ARG A 162 -27.54 7.98 8.98
C ARG A 162 -26.68 8.96 9.78
N TRP A 163 -27.09 9.31 10.98
CA TRP A 163 -26.40 10.32 11.81
C TRP A 163 -25.01 9.86 12.24
N ILE A 164 -24.83 8.57 12.49
CA ILE A 164 -23.50 8.02 12.82
C ILE A 164 -22.53 8.13 11.65
N ASN A 165 -23.01 7.92 10.41
CA ASN A 165 -22.17 8.06 9.23
C ASN A 165 -21.77 9.53 9.02
N MET A 166 -22.70 10.46 9.19
CA MET A 166 -22.41 11.90 9.12
C MET A 166 -21.42 12.34 10.20
N ALA A 167 -21.59 11.85 11.42
CA ALA A 167 -20.69 12.14 12.52
C ALA A 167 -19.25 11.63 12.24
N VAL A 168 -19.11 10.39 11.75
CA VAL A 168 -17.81 9.85 11.37
C VAL A 168 -17.19 10.66 10.23
N LEU A 169 -17.97 11.02 9.20
CA LEU A 169 -17.50 11.85 8.09
C LEU A 169 -16.95 13.21 8.60
N ILE A 170 -17.67 13.86 9.51
CA ILE A 170 -17.27 15.14 10.10
C ILE A 170 -16.03 14.98 10.98
N LEU A 171 -15.95 13.92 11.80
CA LEU A 171 -14.82 13.67 12.69
C LEU A 171 -13.53 13.29 11.94
N LEU A 172 -13.64 12.71 10.75
CA LEU A 172 -12.49 12.42 9.90
C LEU A 172 -11.94 13.66 9.21
N ALA A 173 -12.74 14.75 9.07
CA ALA A 173 -12.29 15.97 8.41
C ALA A 173 -11.06 16.59 9.11
N PRO A 174 -11.06 16.91 10.42
CA PRO A 174 -9.87 17.47 11.08
C PRO A 174 -8.67 16.51 11.03
N VAL A 175 -8.89 15.19 11.08
CA VAL A 175 -7.83 14.18 10.97
C VAL A 175 -7.12 14.26 9.60
N CYS A 176 -7.85 14.49 8.53
CA CYS A 176 -7.31 14.51 7.17
C CYS A 176 -6.88 15.90 6.69
N PHE A 177 -7.58 16.96 7.13
CA PHE A 177 -7.36 18.32 6.59
C PHE A 177 -6.45 19.21 7.43
N ILE A 178 -6.21 18.88 8.72
CA ILE A 178 -5.23 19.61 9.51
C ILE A 178 -3.86 18.99 9.27
N ALA A 179 -2.91 19.82 8.85
CA ALA A 179 -1.57 19.35 8.51
C ALA A 179 -0.85 18.74 9.72
N VAL A 180 -0.22 17.60 9.51
CA VAL A 180 0.57 16.88 10.52
C VAL A 180 2.06 16.86 10.19
N GLN A 181 2.45 17.34 9.01
CA GLN A 181 3.83 17.44 8.56
C GLN A 181 3.97 18.33 7.31
N PRO A 182 5.18 18.83 7.00
CA PRO A 182 5.44 19.59 5.79
C PRO A 182 5.40 18.68 4.53
N ILE A 183 5.19 19.30 3.36
CA ILE A 183 5.25 18.62 2.08
C ILE A 183 6.71 18.28 1.75
N ALA A 184 6.97 17.05 1.35
CA ALA A 184 8.25 16.63 0.78
C ALA A 184 8.28 16.93 -0.73
N TRP A 185 8.67 18.12 -1.12
CA TRP A 185 8.64 18.57 -2.53
C TRP A 185 9.42 17.68 -3.47
N LYS A 186 10.51 17.08 -3.01
CA LYS A 186 11.27 16.09 -3.75
C LYS A 186 10.38 14.94 -4.23
N ASP A 187 9.50 14.44 -3.37
CA ASP A 187 8.61 13.33 -3.71
C ASP A 187 7.42 13.78 -4.57
N TYR A 188 6.94 15.00 -4.37
CA TYR A 188 5.92 15.60 -5.24
C TYR A 188 6.44 15.84 -6.66
N ALA A 189 7.73 16.12 -6.83
CA ALA A 189 8.34 16.36 -8.13
C ALA A 189 8.13 15.18 -9.11
N TYR A 190 8.09 13.93 -8.63
CA TYR A 190 7.79 12.76 -9.46
C TYR A 190 6.39 12.75 -10.08
N VAL A 191 5.47 13.50 -9.51
CA VAL A 191 4.08 13.64 -10.00
C VAL A 191 3.93 14.94 -10.81
N LEU A 192 4.57 16.01 -10.32
CA LEU A 192 4.49 17.34 -10.92
C LEU A 192 5.30 17.47 -12.21
N ALA A 193 6.46 16.80 -12.32
CA ALA A 193 7.30 16.87 -13.52
C ALA A 193 6.60 16.33 -14.78
N PRO A 194 5.98 15.14 -14.78
CA PRO A 194 5.19 14.67 -15.91
C PRO A 194 4.01 15.59 -16.22
N ALA A 195 3.34 16.12 -15.19
CA ALA A 195 2.23 17.07 -15.35
C ALA A 195 2.68 18.36 -16.05
N LEU A 196 3.84 18.87 -15.68
CA LEU A 196 4.43 20.07 -16.30
C LEU A 196 4.79 19.83 -17.78
N ARG A 197 5.31 18.65 -18.11
CA ARG A 197 5.56 18.27 -19.50
C ARG A 197 4.27 18.22 -20.34
N LEU A 198 3.21 17.65 -19.79
CA LEU A 198 1.89 17.67 -20.43
C LEU A 198 1.38 19.11 -20.63
N LEU A 199 1.62 20.00 -19.66
CA LEU A 199 1.23 21.41 -19.73
C LEU A 199 1.94 22.13 -20.91
N HIS A 200 3.18 21.75 -21.19
CA HIS A 200 3.98 22.27 -22.31
C HIS A 200 3.80 21.49 -23.63
N GLY A 201 2.79 20.62 -23.73
CA GLY A 201 2.41 19.95 -24.97
C GLY A 201 3.25 18.73 -25.36
N ALA A 202 4.01 18.13 -24.42
CA ALA A 202 4.72 16.89 -24.67
C ALA A 202 3.73 15.73 -24.92
N LYS A 203 4.08 14.80 -25.82
CA LYS A 203 3.28 13.60 -26.08
C LYS A 203 3.41 12.62 -24.91
N LEU A 204 2.39 11.80 -24.69
CA LEU A 204 2.40 10.78 -23.64
C LEU A 204 3.58 9.80 -23.78
N SER A 205 3.91 9.41 -25.01
CA SER A 205 5.05 8.54 -25.32
C SER A 205 6.42 9.13 -24.95
N ASP A 206 6.51 10.45 -24.83
CA ASP A 206 7.76 11.15 -24.57
C ASP A 206 7.94 11.48 -23.08
N ILE A 207 6.98 11.10 -22.25
CA ILE A 207 6.94 11.43 -20.82
C ILE A 207 7.17 10.16 -19.99
N TYR A 208 8.18 10.22 -19.13
CA TYR A 208 8.39 9.20 -18.13
C TYR A 208 7.45 9.40 -16.93
N PHE A 209 6.61 8.41 -16.65
CA PHE A 209 5.69 8.39 -15.50
C PHE A 209 6.18 7.35 -14.49
N GLN A 210 6.92 7.79 -13.49
CA GLN A 210 7.40 6.86 -12.44
C GLN A 210 6.25 6.23 -11.64
N TYR A 211 5.17 6.99 -11.41
CA TYR A 211 4.00 6.56 -10.65
C TYR A 211 2.73 6.48 -11.48
N ASP A 212 2.89 6.24 -12.78
CA ASP A 212 1.81 6.16 -13.76
C ASP A 212 1.04 7.49 -14.00
N PRO A 213 0.33 7.63 -15.12
CA PRO A 213 -0.37 8.86 -15.49
C PRO A 213 -1.43 9.32 -14.49
N LEU A 214 -2.08 8.37 -13.78
CA LEU A 214 -3.20 8.67 -12.87
C LEU A 214 -2.87 9.74 -11.83
N LEU A 215 -1.65 9.71 -11.26
CA LEU A 215 -1.25 10.69 -10.25
C LEU A 215 -0.88 12.04 -10.87
N SER A 216 -0.39 12.05 -12.11
CA SER A 216 0.02 13.27 -12.80
C SER A 216 -1.16 14.03 -13.42
N LEU A 217 -2.28 13.37 -13.72
CA LEU A 217 -3.45 14.03 -14.29
C LEU A 217 -4.10 15.08 -13.36
N PRO A 218 -4.33 14.83 -12.06
CA PRO A 218 -4.78 15.85 -11.13
C PRO A 218 -3.80 17.04 -11.04
N ALA A 219 -2.49 16.77 -11.04
CA ALA A 219 -1.45 17.78 -11.00
C ALA A 219 -1.47 18.63 -12.29
N TRP A 220 -1.63 18.01 -13.44
CA TRP A 220 -1.79 18.70 -14.72
C TRP A 220 -3.03 19.62 -14.73
N ALA A 221 -4.16 19.13 -14.27
CA ALA A 221 -5.39 19.93 -14.17
C ALA A 221 -5.20 21.10 -13.21
N TRP A 222 -4.54 20.88 -12.06
CA TRP A 222 -4.22 21.90 -11.07
C TRP A 222 -3.36 23.03 -11.66
N MET A 223 -2.27 22.66 -12.34
CA MET A 223 -1.37 23.60 -13.01
C MET A 223 -2.05 24.31 -14.18
N ARG A 224 -2.90 23.63 -14.94
CA ARG A 224 -3.67 24.21 -16.04
C ARG A 224 -4.63 25.29 -15.57
N LEU A 225 -5.21 25.11 -14.39
CA LEU A 225 -6.06 26.11 -13.73
C LEU A 225 -5.28 27.20 -13.01
N LYS A 226 -3.93 27.16 -13.05
CA LYS A 226 -3.03 28.13 -12.39
C LYS A 226 -3.27 28.26 -10.88
N LEU A 227 -3.65 27.17 -10.21
CA LEU A 227 -3.87 27.13 -8.77
C LEU A 227 -2.53 27.09 -8.02
N ASP A 228 -2.52 27.60 -6.78
CA ASP A 228 -1.33 27.56 -5.94
C ASP A 228 -0.90 26.12 -5.64
N LEU A 229 0.37 25.79 -5.88
CA LEU A 229 0.92 24.46 -5.64
C LEU A 229 0.89 24.07 -4.16
N ASN A 230 1.00 25.01 -3.23
CA ASN A 230 0.84 24.72 -1.80
C ASN A 230 -0.52 24.08 -1.49
N MET A 231 -1.55 24.46 -2.22
CA MET A 231 -2.90 23.92 -2.04
C MET A 231 -3.10 22.57 -2.74
N PHE A 232 -2.15 22.10 -3.54
CA PHE A 232 -2.27 20.81 -4.24
C PHE A 232 -2.37 19.63 -3.27
N GLN A 233 -1.83 19.74 -2.05
CA GLN A 233 -2.00 18.75 -1.00
C GLN A 233 -3.48 18.44 -0.68
N LEU A 234 -4.42 19.34 -0.94
CA LEU A 234 -5.86 19.11 -0.75
C LEU A 234 -6.35 17.87 -1.52
N VAL A 235 -5.78 17.61 -2.70
CA VAL A 235 -6.14 16.42 -3.50
C VAL A 235 -5.81 15.13 -2.74
N GLY A 236 -4.64 15.08 -2.09
CA GLY A 236 -4.26 13.98 -1.22
C GLY A 236 -5.14 13.88 0.03
N GLN A 237 -5.41 15.02 0.69
CA GLN A 237 -6.25 15.08 1.90
C GLN A 237 -7.69 14.60 1.63
N ILE A 238 -8.30 15.06 0.53
CA ILE A 238 -9.62 14.60 0.09
C ILE A 238 -9.60 13.10 -0.18
N SER A 239 -8.55 12.59 -0.83
CA SER A 239 -8.43 11.16 -1.11
C SER A 239 -8.37 10.31 0.16
N TYR A 240 -7.64 10.74 1.20
CA TYR A 240 -7.62 10.08 2.51
C TYR A 240 -8.98 10.13 3.20
N TRP A 241 -9.62 11.29 3.22
CA TRP A 241 -10.93 11.47 3.83
C TRP A 241 -11.98 10.53 3.22
N MET A 242 -12.05 10.51 1.88
CA MET A 242 -12.95 9.63 1.14
C MET A 242 -12.62 8.15 1.35
N TYR A 243 -11.36 7.81 1.37
CA TYR A 243 -10.89 6.43 1.58
C TYR A 243 -11.24 5.89 2.97
N LEU A 244 -10.88 6.63 4.02
CA LEU A 244 -11.16 6.24 5.41
C LEU A 244 -12.67 6.08 5.64
N PHE A 245 -13.45 7.02 5.13
CA PHE A 245 -14.91 6.96 5.24
C PHE A 245 -15.51 5.79 4.46
N SER A 246 -15.05 5.55 3.25
CA SER A 246 -15.52 4.43 2.43
C SER A 246 -15.20 3.08 3.05
N LEU A 247 -14.02 2.92 3.64
CA LEU A 247 -13.64 1.72 4.39
C LEU A 247 -14.49 1.52 5.65
N PHE A 248 -14.78 2.60 6.37
CA PHE A 248 -15.69 2.53 7.51
C PHE A 248 -17.09 2.06 7.10
N LEU A 249 -17.65 2.61 6.01
CA LEU A 249 -18.95 2.18 5.49
C LEU A 249 -18.95 0.71 5.04
N LEU A 250 -17.85 0.28 4.40
CA LEU A 250 -17.70 -1.12 4.02
C LEU A 250 -17.61 -2.04 5.23
N ALA A 251 -16.79 -1.71 6.21
CA ALA A 251 -16.65 -2.45 7.46
C ALA A 251 -18.00 -2.51 8.23
N LYS A 252 -18.71 -1.39 8.33
CA LYS A 252 -20.05 -1.33 8.94
C LYS A 252 -21.06 -2.24 8.24
N LYS A 253 -20.89 -2.43 6.94
CA LYS A 253 -21.76 -3.31 6.14
C LYS A 253 -21.36 -4.77 6.25
N TRP A 254 -20.08 -5.07 6.38
CA TRP A 254 -19.55 -6.44 6.34
C TRP A 254 -19.49 -7.10 7.69
N PHE A 255 -19.06 -6.38 8.73
CA PHE A 255 -18.89 -6.97 10.05
C PHE A 255 -20.25 -7.20 10.71
N ALA A 256 -20.41 -8.38 11.27
CA ALA A 256 -21.59 -8.74 12.04
C ALA A 256 -21.57 -8.11 13.44
N ASP A 257 -20.37 -7.85 13.99
CA ASP A 257 -20.22 -7.13 15.25
C ASP A 257 -20.19 -5.62 15.02
N GLU A 258 -21.17 -4.91 15.55
CA GLU A 258 -21.32 -3.47 15.37
C GLU A 258 -20.20 -2.61 15.98
N LYS A 259 -19.36 -3.19 16.86
CA LYS A 259 -18.22 -2.48 17.48
C LYS A 259 -16.97 -2.54 16.61
N LEU A 260 -16.78 -3.62 15.86
CA LEU A 260 -15.58 -3.83 15.04
C LEU A 260 -15.32 -2.73 14.01
N PRO A 261 -16.31 -2.15 13.32
CA PRO A 261 -16.07 -1.04 12.38
C PRO A 261 -15.39 0.16 13.05
N PHE A 262 -15.68 0.46 14.30
CA PHE A 262 -15.07 1.57 15.03
C PHE A 262 -13.63 1.27 15.45
N PHE A 263 -13.35 0.05 15.95
CA PHE A 263 -11.98 -0.38 16.25
C PHE A 263 -11.13 -0.44 14.96
N PHE A 264 -11.71 -0.93 13.89
CA PHE A 264 -11.08 -0.96 12.58
C PHE A 264 -10.72 0.45 12.09
N LEU A 265 -11.67 1.40 12.14
CA LEU A 265 -11.44 2.79 11.75
C LEU A 265 -10.33 3.42 12.59
N LEU A 266 -10.36 3.19 13.91
CA LEU A 266 -9.34 3.71 14.82
C LEU A 266 -7.96 3.14 14.48
N ALA A 267 -7.85 1.82 14.26
CA ALA A 267 -6.61 1.17 13.84
C ALA A 267 -6.11 1.73 12.50
N LEU A 268 -7.02 1.92 11.54
CA LEU A 268 -6.71 2.46 10.23
C LEU A 268 -6.19 3.90 10.31
N VAL A 269 -6.84 4.76 11.09
CA VAL A 269 -6.40 6.15 11.33
C VAL A 269 -5.04 6.18 12.01
N LEU A 270 -4.86 5.40 13.08
CA LEU A 270 -3.58 5.32 13.79
C LEU A 270 -2.44 4.91 12.86
N ILE A 271 -2.65 3.87 12.07
CA ILE A 271 -1.60 3.32 11.21
C ILE A 271 -1.37 4.22 10.01
N ARG A 272 -2.43 4.60 9.26
CA ARG A 272 -2.29 5.33 7.99
C ARG A 272 -1.96 6.81 8.15
N ILE A 273 -2.36 7.44 9.24
CA ILE A 273 -2.16 8.89 9.44
C ILE A 273 -1.01 9.15 10.41
N TYR A 274 -1.01 8.48 11.56
CA TYR A 274 -0.08 8.85 12.64
C TYR A 274 1.18 7.99 12.71
N ALA A 275 1.12 6.69 12.38
CA ALA A 275 2.29 5.82 12.48
C ALA A 275 3.22 5.93 11.26
N THR A 276 2.73 6.34 10.08
CA THR A 276 3.54 6.54 8.87
C THR A 276 4.41 7.79 8.96
N PHE A 277 5.45 7.89 8.11
CA PHE A 277 6.28 9.11 8.00
C PHE A 277 5.59 10.16 7.13
N ASP A 278 4.98 9.75 6.02
CA ASP A 278 4.65 10.60 4.89
C ASP A 278 3.17 10.99 4.81
N ASP A 279 2.32 10.32 5.59
CA ASP A 279 0.87 10.57 5.54
C ASP A 279 0.43 11.67 6.53
N PRO A 280 -0.67 12.36 6.23
CA PRO A 280 -1.54 12.14 5.07
C PRO A 280 -1.03 12.75 3.76
N VAL A 281 -0.10 13.68 3.75
CA VAL A 281 0.28 14.40 2.53
C VAL A 281 1.75 14.80 2.44
N GLY A 282 2.61 14.20 3.22
CA GLY A 282 4.06 14.44 3.07
C GLY A 282 4.55 14.03 1.69
N SER A 283 4.10 12.86 1.19
CA SER A 283 4.42 12.33 -0.13
C SER A 283 3.16 11.96 -0.89
N PHE A 284 2.87 12.64 -1.99
CA PHE A 284 1.65 12.40 -2.79
C PHE A 284 1.55 10.98 -3.34
N GLN A 285 2.69 10.37 -3.61
CA GLN A 285 2.83 9.01 -4.15
C GLN A 285 2.37 7.89 -3.22
N VAL A 286 2.20 8.14 -1.92
CA VAL A 286 1.71 7.13 -0.96
C VAL A 286 0.25 7.34 -0.57
N THR A 287 -0.43 8.27 -1.24
CA THR A 287 -1.86 8.54 -1.00
C THR A 287 -2.75 7.41 -1.52
N PRO A 288 -3.99 7.33 -1.05
CA PRO A 288 -5.00 6.40 -1.56
C PRO A 288 -5.24 6.48 -3.07
N LEU A 289 -4.99 7.64 -3.70
CA LEU A 289 -5.07 7.80 -5.16
C LEU A 289 -4.13 6.86 -5.93
N ARG A 290 -3.04 6.41 -5.31
CA ARG A 290 -2.17 5.42 -5.91
C ARG A 290 -2.42 4.02 -5.37
N LEU A 291 -2.55 3.87 -4.05
CA LEU A 291 -2.39 2.58 -3.39
C LEU A 291 -3.71 1.84 -3.15
N ASP A 292 -4.85 2.56 -3.14
CA ASP A 292 -6.05 2.01 -2.52
C ASP A 292 -7.27 1.88 -3.46
N TRP A 293 -7.07 1.88 -4.77
CA TRP A 293 -8.14 1.60 -5.76
C TRP A 293 -8.68 0.18 -5.67
N TRP A 294 -7.98 -0.74 -4.99
CA TRP A 294 -8.45 -2.08 -4.68
C TRP A 294 -9.83 -2.06 -4.00
N LEU A 295 -10.10 -1.04 -3.21
CA LEU A 295 -11.38 -0.86 -2.52
C LEU A 295 -12.54 -0.74 -3.50
N LEU A 296 -12.35 -0.02 -4.62
CA LEU A 296 -13.37 0.11 -5.65
C LEU A 296 -13.63 -1.22 -6.35
N LEU A 297 -12.59 -1.97 -6.73
CA LEU A 297 -12.76 -3.30 -7.30
C LEU A 297 -13.53 -4.23 -6.37
N LEU A 298 -13.16 -4.23 -5.09
CA LEU A 298 -13.82 -5.02 -4.06
C LEU A 298 -15.31 -4.63 -3.92
N ALA A 299 -15.61 -3.34 -3.90
CA ALA A 299 -16.98 -2.83 -3.83
C ALA A 299 -17.80 -3.21 -5.08
N LEU A 300 -17.23 -3.12 -6.28
CA LEU A 300 -17.88 -3.49 -7.53
C LEU A 300 -18.21 -4.99 -7.56
N VAL A 301 -17.23 -5.85 -7.25
CA VAL A 301 -17.42 -7.31 -7.19
C VAL A 301 -18.43 -7.69 -6.11
N TYR A 302 -18.35 -7.06 -4.93
CA TYR A 302 -19.31 -7.29 -3.87
C TYR A 302 -20.74 -6.89 -4.26
N ARG A 303 -20.91 -5.76 -4.96
CA ARG A 303 -22.22 -5.22 -5.34
C ARG A 303 -22.85 -5.98 -6.49
N PHE A 304 -22.07 -6.23 -7.56
CA PHE A 304 -22.58 -6.72 -8.84
C PHE A 304 -22.21 -8.18 -9.14
N GLY A 305 -21.25 -8.74 -8.40
CA GLY A 305 -20.71 -10.08 -8.62
C GLY A 305 -19.47 -10.11 -9.52
N PRO A 306 -18.73 -11.24 -9.50
CA PRO A 306 -17.43 -11.34 -10.15
C PRO A 306 -17.48 -11.40 -11.68
N TYR A 307 -18.60 -11.76 -12.27
CA TYR A 307 -18.77 -11.88 -13.72
C TYR A 307 -19.37 -10.62 -14.36
N HIS A 308 -19.69 -9.60 -13.59
CA HIS A 308 -20.27 -8.36 -14.10
C HIS A 308 -19.23 -7.54 -14.85
N TRP A 309 -19.63 -6.85 -15.91
CA TRP A 309 -18.77 -6.08 -16.80
C TRP A 309 -17.99 -4.94 -16.09
N THR A 310 -18.51 -4.42 -14.99
CA THR A 310 -17.88 -3.34 -14.25
C THR A 310 -16.52 -3.71 -13.68
N ALA A 311 -16.29 -4.98 -13.31
CA ALA A 311 -14.99 -5.45 -12.82
C ALA A 311 -13.95 -5.42 -13.95
N GLY A 312 -14.31 -5.89 -15.16
CA GLY A 312 -13.44 -5.84 -16.34
C GLY A 312 -13.14 -4.40 -16.77
N LEU A 313 -14.16 -3.54 -16.78
CA LEU A 313 -13.98 -2.12 -17.08
C LEU A 313 -13.04 -1.44 -16.10
N PHE A 314 -13.20 -1.70 -14.81
CA PHE A 314 -12.30 -1.17 -13.78
C PHE A 314 -10.85 -1.63 -14.00
N CYS A 315 -10.63 -2.94 -14.17
CA CYS A 315 -9.29 -3.49 -14.44
C CYS A 315 -8.69 -2.88 -15.72
N GLY A 316 -9.45 -2.74 -16.80
CA GLY A 316 -9.00 -2.12 -18.04
C GLY A 316 -8.64 -0.64 -17.86
N LEU A 317 -9.47 0.16 -17.18
CA LEU A 317 -9.15 1.55 -16.87
C LEU A 317 -7.87 1.66 -16.04
N MET A 318 -7.72 0.81 -15.02
CA MET A 318 -6.50 0.80 -14.21
C MET A 318 -5.27 0.39 -15.02
N MET A 319 -5.39 -0.52 -15.97
CA MET A 319 -4.30 -0.87 -16.91
C MET A 319 -3.86 0.33 -17.77
N LEU A 320 -4.77 1.24 -18.12
CA LEU A 320 -4.46 2.43 -18.91
C LEU A 320 -3.81 3.53 -18.08
N VAL A 321 -4.36 3.83 -16.91
CA VAL A 321 -3.98 5.04 -16.17
C VAL A 321 -3.06 4.76 -14.98
N HIS A 322 -2.97 3.50 -14.56
CA HIS A 322 -2.18 3.04 -13.42
C HIS A 322 -1.68 1.62 -13.62
N LYS A 323 -0.79 1.44 -14.60
CA LYS A 323 -0.34 0.14 -15.14
C LYS A 323 0.07 -0.85 -14.04
N ASN A 324 0.93 -0.42 -13.10
CA ASN A 324 1.47 -1.32 -12.08
C ASN A 324 0.36 -1.92 -11.20
N PHE A 325 -0.52 -1.08 -10.66
CA PHE A 325 -1.66 -1.56 -9.87
C PHE A 325 -2.78 -2.15 -10.72
N GLY A 326 -2.93 -1.72 -11.96
CA GLY A 326 -3.85 -2.32 -12.93
C GLY A 326 -3.52 -3.79 -13.19
N ILE A 327 -2.24 -4.13 -13.35
CA ILE A 327 -1.75 -5.52 -13.44
C ILE A 327 -2.08 -6.29 -12.15
N ILE A 328 -1.75 -5.72 -10.98
CA ILE A 328 -2.00 -6.33 -9.68
C ILE A 328 -3.49 -6.65 -9.50
N TYR A 329 -4.36 -5.68 -9.74
CA TYR A 329 -5.80 -5.85 -9.59
C TYR A 329 -6.37 -6.85 -10.58
N THR A 330 -5.87 -6.86 -11.80
CA THR A 330 -6.26 -7.82 -12.83
C THR A 330 -5.85 -9.24 -12.45
N LEU A 331 -4.63 -9.43 -11.95
CA LEU A 331 -4.16 -10.74 -11.46
C LEU A 331 -4.99 -11.21 -10.26
N ALA A 332 -5.26 -10.35 -9.28
CA ALA A 332 -6.11 -10.68 -8.13
C ALA A 332 -7.53 -11.07 -8.58
N TYR A 333 -8.07 -10.38 -9.57
CA TYR A 333 -9.37 -10.69 -10.15
C TYR A 333 -9.37 -12.05 -10.86
N PHE A 334 -8.34 -12.36 -11.65
CA PHE A 334 -8.24 -13.68 -12.31
C PHE A 334 -8.02 -14.82 -11.33
N GLN A 335 -7.24 -14.62 -10.27
CA GLN A 335 -7.08 -15.61 -9.19
C GLN A 335 -8.40 -15.91 -8.50
N LEU A 336 -9.22 -14.86 -8.23
CA LEU A 336 -10.57 -15.04 -7.73
C LEU A 336 -11.41 -15.90 -8.68
N LEU A 337 -11.44 -15.58 -9.98
CA LEU A 337 -12.23 -16.30 -10.98
C LEU A 337 -11.81 -17.76 -11.08
N LEU A 338 -10.51 -18.02 -11.08
CA LEU A 338 -9.94 -19.37 -11.08
C LEU A 338 -10.38 -20.16 -9.83
N THR A 339 -10.29 -19.53 -8.66
CA THR A 339 -10.71 -20.18 -7.41
C THR A 339 -12.20 -20.50 -7.42
N LEU A 340 -13.04 -19.58 -7.87
CA LEU A 340 -14.48 -19.82 -7.99
C LEU A 340 -14.80 -20.93 -8.99
N PHE A 341 -14.10 -20.95 -10.13
CA PHE A 341 -14.22 -22.02 -11.12
C PHE A 341 -13.88 -23.39 -10.54
N ILE A 342 -12.77 -23.48 -9.80
CA ILE A 342 -12.35 -24.72 -9.13
C ILE A 342 -13.38 -25.16 -8.09
N LEU A 343 -13.88 -24.23 -7.25
CA LEU A 343 -14.88 -24.52 -6.23
C LEU A 343 -16.19 -25.02 -6.82
N ASP A 344 -16.66 -24.38 -7.91
CA ASP A 344 -17.87 -24.77 -8.61
C ASP A 344 -17.70 -26.13 -9.31
N GLY A 345 -16.50 -26.38 -9.86
CA GLY A 345 -16.13 -27.66 -10.47
C GLY A 345 -16.14 -28.81 -9.48
N PHE A 346 -15.53 -28.64 -8.29
CA PHE A 346 -15.56 -29.67 -7.26
C PHE A 346 -16.95 -29.97 -6.70
N GLN A 347 -17.85 -28.98 -6.64
CA GLN A 347 -19.23 -29.23 -6.26
C GLN A 347 -19.99 -30.06 -7.29
N SER A 348 -19.67 -29.87 -8.58
CA SER A 348 -20.24 -30.63 -9.69
C SER A 348 -19.57 -31.98 -9.89
N ALA A 349 -18.30 -32.12 -9.50
CA ALA A 349 -17.43 -33.29 -9.79
C ALA A 349 -17.79 -34.57 -9.01
N ALA A 350 -18.65 -34.49 -8.00
CA ALA A 350 -19.20 -35.71 -7.37
C ALA A 350 -19.91 -36.63 -8.36
N LYS A 351 -20.12 -36.20 -9.64
CA LYS A 351 -20.78 -36.92 -10.72
C LYS A 351 -20.08 -36.80 -12.10
N SER A 352 -18.81 -36.34 -12.20
CA SER A 352 -18.38 -35.71 -13.45
C SER A 352 -17.30 -36.45 -14.25
N SER A 353 -17.59 -36.55 -15.54
CA SER A 353 -16.65 -36.78 -16.64
C SER A 353 -15.94 -35.48 -17.07
N LEU A 354 -14.82 -35.59 -17.78
CA LEU A 354 -14.05 -34.48 -18.38
C LEU A 354 -14.93 -33.50 -19.19
N GLY A 355 -16.05 -33.99 -19.75
CA GLY A 355 -17.00 -33.18 -20.51
C GLY A 355 -17.67 -32.08 -19.71
N ILE A 356 -17.90 -32.27 -18.39
CA ILE A 356 -18.53 -31.25 -17.55
C ILE A 356 -17.57 -30.07 -17.33
N TRP A 357 -16.28 -30.32 -17.10
CA TRP A 357 -15.27 -29.28 -16.97
C TRP A 357 -15.15 -28.43 -18.24
N ARG A 358 -15.18 -29.04 -19.44
CA ARG A 358 -15.15 -28.32 -20.70
C ARG A 358 -16.39 -27.41 -20.87
N THR A 359 -17.57 -27.92 -20.57
CA THR A 359 -18.82 -27.14 -20.66
C THR A 359 -18.81 -25.97 -19.64
N GLN A 360 -18.38 -26.22 -18.43
CA GLN A 360 -18.27 -25.19 -17.39
C GLN A 360 -17.24 -24.10 -17.76
N LEU A 361 -16.10 -24.50 -18.32
CA LEU A 361 -15.09 -23.55 -18.81
C LEU A 361 -15.65 -22.68 -19.93
N ALA A 362 -16.32 -23.28 -20.93
CA ALA A 362 -16.91 -22.53 -22.01
C ALA A 362 -17.98 -21.54 -21.53
N GLN A 363 -18.83 -21.94 -20.59
CA GLN A 363 -19.81 -21.04 -19.96
C GLN A 363 -19.16 -19.91 -19.18
N THR A 364 -18.09 -20.18 -18.44
CA THR A 364 -17.35 -19.17 -17.66
C THR A 364 -16.67 -18.17 -18.59
N LEU A 365 -15.99 -18.64 -19.65
CA LEU A 365 -15.38 -17.78 -20.66
C LEU A 365 -16.43 -16.95 -21.41
N GLY A 366 -17.60 -17.53 -21.71
CA GLY A 366 -18.72 -16.79 -22.30
C GLY A 366 -19.20 -15.62 -21.44
N LYS A 367 -19.27 -15.81 -20.11
CA LYS A 367 -19.60 -14.74 -19.16
C LYS A 367 -18.52 -13.66 -19.06
N LEU A 368 -17.25 -14.03 -19.28
CA LEU A 368 -16.08 -13.14 -19.14
C LEU A 368 -15.65 -12.47 -20.44
N ARG A 369 -16.23 -12.82 -21.58
CA ARG A 369 -15.79 -12.34 -22.91
C ARG A 369 -15.59 -10.83 -22.98
N PHE A 370 -16.53 -10.06 -22.43
CA PHE A 370 -16.46 -8.60 -22.41
C PHE A 370 -15.32 -8.13 -21.48
N ASN A 371 -15.21 -8.68 -20.27
CA ASN A 371 -14.16 -8.31 -19.31
C ASN A 371 -12.76 -8.58 -19.89
N LEU A 372 -12.57 -9.74 -20.52
CA LEU A 372 -11.32 -10.11 -21.19
C LEU A 372 -11.01 -9.15 -22.35
N ALA A 373 -11.99 -8.87 -23.20
CA ALA A 373 -11.81 -7.97 -24.34
C ALA A 373 -11.38 -6.56 -23.85
N VAL A 374 -12.04 -6.01 -22.84
CA VAL A 374 -11.71 -4.69 -22.30
C VAL A 374 -10.30 -4.67 -21.67
N ILE A 375 -9.95 -5.68 -20.88
CA ILE A 375 -8.63 -5.77 -20.23
C ILE A 375 -7.51 -5.90 -21.28
N ILE A 376 -7.68 -6.77 -22.26
CA ILE A 376 -6.68 -6.99 -23.33
C ILE A 376 -6.53 -5.71 -24.17
N THR A 377 -7.64 -5.09 -24.60
CA THR A 377 -7.61 -3.85 -25.39
C THR A 377 -6.93 -2.73 -24.61
N ALA A 378 -7.24 -2.57 -23.32
CA ALA A 378 -6.63 -1.55 -22.47
C ALA A 378 -5.13 -1.81 -22.25
N GLY A 379 -4.72 -3.07 -22.05
CA GLY A 379 -3.32 -3.46 -21.95
C GLY A 379 -2.55 -3.15 -23.23
N ALA A 380 -3.10 -3.51 -24.39
CA ALA A 380 -2.50 -3.19 -25.70
C ALA A 380 -2.42 -1.67 -25.92
N ALA A 381 -3.49 -0.94 -25.62
CA ALA A 381 -3.50 0.53 -25.73
C ALA A 381 -2.45 1.19 -24.79
N ASN A 382 -2.26 0.66 -23.58
CA ASN A 382 -1.22 1.15 -22.67
C ASN A 382 0.18 1.01 -23.29
N VAL A 383 0.50 -0.16 -23.88
CA VAL A 383 1.79 -0.38 -24.54
C VAL A 383 1.99 0.65 -25.66
N VAL A 384 0.99 0.81 -26.56
CA VAL A 384 1.09 1.75 -27.69
C VAL A 384 1.25 3.20 -27.24
N LEU A 385 0.52 3.62 -26.19
CA LEU A 385 0.54 5.00 -25.72
C LEU A 385 1.81 5.38 -24.96
N PHE A 386 2.44 4.42 -24.27
CA PHE A 386 3.52 4.67 -23.31
C PHE A 386 4.80 3.86 -23.61
N GLU A 387 4.92 3.22 -24.78
CA GLU A 387 6.05 2.34 -25.13
C GLU A 387 7.40 3.03 -24.93
N GLY A 388 7.58 4.24 -25.46
CA GLY A 388 8.82 4.99 -25.31
C GLY A 388 9.17 5.36 -23.87
N ALA A 389 8.14 5.72 -23.07
CA ALA A 389 8.30 6.11 -21.67
C ALA A 389 8.63 4.93 -20.75
N TYR A 390 8.07 3.75 -21.04
CA TYR A 390 8.28 2.57 -20.20
C TYR A 390 9.55 1.80 -20.54
N ALA A 391 10.02 1.84 -21.79
CA ALA A 391 11.21 1.11 -22.21
C ALA A 391 12.45 1.52 -21.42
N ASP A 392 12.71 2.82 -21.29
CA ASP A 392 13.85 3.33 -20.55
C ASP A 392 13.76 3.04 -19.04
N SER A 393 12.58 3.20 -18.44
CA SER A 393 12.40 2.92 -17.03
C SER A 393 12.56 1.44 -16.70
N VAL A 394 12.00 0.54 -17.52
CA VAL A 394 12.14 -0.91 -17.36
C VAL A 394 13.60 -1.31 -17.49
N TYR A 395 14.33 -0.75 -18.43
CA TYR A 395 15.76 -1.01 -18.63
C TYR A 395 16.59 -0.65 -17.39
N TYR A 396 16.38 0.54 -16.83
CA TYR A 396 17.09 1.00 -15.64
C TYR A 396 16.74 0.17 -14.41
N TYR A 397 15.47 -0.08 -14.18
CA TYR A 397 15.01 -0.85 -13.01
C TYR A 397 15.38 -2.33 -13.10
N GLN A 398 15.33 -2.94 -14.28
CA GLN A 398 15.74 -4.34 -14.44
C GLN A 398 17.24 -4.55 -14.27
N LYS A 399 18.08 -3.59 -14.70
CA LYS A 399 19.55 -3.74 -14.58
C LYS A 399 20.07 -3.65 -13.15
N ILE A 400 19.37 -2.93 -12.26
CA ILE A 400 19.92 -2.60 -10.94
C ILE A 400 19.00 -3.10 -9.81
N GLY A 401 17.82 -3.62 -10.15
CA GLY A 401 16.85 -4.00 -9.11
C GLY A 401 16.48 -2.82 -8.20
N ILE A 402 16.41 -1.59 -8.76
CA ILE A 402 16.07 -0.40 -7.98
C ILE A 402 14.72 -0.57 -7.35
N GLY A 403 14.69 -0.32 -6.07
CA GLY A 403 13.49 -0.43 -5.27
C GLY A 403 13.37 -1.79 -4.57
N PHE A 404 14.23 -2.76 -4.89
CA PHE A 404 14.28 -4.01 -4.18
C PHE A 404 15.14 -3.86 -2.94
N ILE A 405 14.50 -3.48 -1.84
CA ILE A 405 15.09 -3.54 -0.52
C ILE A 405 14.67 -4.86 0.09
N ARG A 406 15.64 -5.61 0.59
CA ARG A 406 15.47 -6.89 1.24
C ARG A 406 14.42 -6.82 2.36
N ILE A 407 13.53 -7.80 2.42
CA ILE A 407 12.62 -7.93 3.55
C ILE A 407 13.42 -8.47 4.75
N TYR A 408 13.48 -7.71 5.83
CA TYR A 408 14.19 -8.13 7.03
C TYR A 408 13.53 -9.36 7.67
N GLN A 409 14.34 -10.16 8.38
CA GLN A 409 13.86 -11.37 9.07
C GLN A 409 12.80 -11.07 10.13
N ASP A 410 12.87 -9.89 10.73
CA ASP A 410 11.97 -9.38 11.76
C ASP A 410 10.83 -8.49 11.21
N SER A 411 10.64 -8.45 9.88
CA SER A 411 9.61 -7.63 9.26
C SER A 411 8.19 -8.06 9.66
N PHE A 412 7.33 -7.07 9.87
CA PHE A 412 5.88 -7.28 10.05
C PHE A 412 5.22 -8.01 8.89
N TYR A 413 5.85 -7.99 7.73
CA TYR A 413 5.34 -8.64 6.53
C TYR A 413 5.10 -10.15 6.76
N TRP A 414 5.92 -10.81 7.54
CA TRP A 414 5.78 -12.23 7.84
C TRP A 414 4.50 -12.55 8.60
N TYR A 415 4.10 -11.67 9.53
CA TYR A 415 2.81 -11.79 10.22
C TYR A 415 1.63 -11.52 9.27
N ALA A 416 1.75 -10.55 8.37
CA ALA A 416 0.75 -10.27 7.34
C ALA A 416 0.53 -11.50 6.44
N THR A 417 1.59 -12.21 6.08
CA THR A 417 1.52 -13.47 5.31
C THR A 417 0.69 -14.54 6.02
N VAL A 418 0.91 -14.72 7.33
CA VAL A 418 0.11 -15.66 8.15
C VAL A 418 -1.37 -15.25 8.16
N VAL A 419 -1.67 -13.97 8.33
CA VAL A 419 -3.04 -13.44 8.29
C VAL A 419 -3.71 -13.73 6.95
N ILE A 420 -3.01 -13.52 5.84
CA ILE A 420 -3.49 -13.79 4.48
C ILE A 420 -3.81 -15.28 4.31
N CYS A 421 -2.88 -16.17 4.68
CA CYS A 421 -3.07 -17.62 4.58
C CYS A 421 -4.24 -18.10 5.46
N LEU A 422 -4.34 -17.60 6.69
CA LEU A 422 -5.41 -17.93 7.60
C LEU A 422 -6.78 -17.49 7.07
N ALA A 423 -6.87 -16.28 6.50
CA ALA A 423 -8.09 -15.77 5.90
C ALA A 423 -8.53 -16.62 4.70
N PHE A 424 -7.58 -17.01 3.84
CA PHE A 424 -7.84 -17.90 2.71
C PHE A 424 -8.43 -19.24 3.16
N VAL A 425 -7.76 -19.91 4.11
CA VAL A 425 -8.20 -21.20 4.65
C VAL A 425 -9.59 -21.09 5.28
N LEU A 426 -9.83 -20.08 6.11
CA LEU A 426 -11.13 -19.90 6.78
C LEU A 426 -12.25 -19.58 5.79
N CYS A 427 -12.00 -18.75 4.77
CA CYS A 427 -12.97 -18.51 3.70
C CYS A 427 -13.40 -19.81 3.02
N LEU A 428 -12.44 -20.69 2.70
CA LEU A 428 -12.73 -21.97 2.05
C LEU A 428 -13.39 -22.98 2.98
N MET A 429 -13.01 -23.06 4.24
CA MET A 429 -13.65 -23.94 5.24
C MET A 429 -15.08 -23.53 5.56
N LEU A 430 -15.32 -22.24 5.67
CA LEU A 430 -16.65 -21.68 5.96
C LEU A 430 -17.52 -21.46 4.71
N ARG A 431 -17.09 -21.93 3.54
CA ARG A 431 -17.76 -21.67 2.25
C ARG A 431 -19.24 -22.06 2.22
N ASN A 432 -19.64 -23.09 3.00
CA ASN A 432 -21.02 -23.54 3.09
C ASN A 432 -21.85 -22.72 4.08
N VAL A 433 -21.21 -21.94 4.97
CA VAL A 433 -21.84 -21.07 5.96
C VAL A 433 -21.94 -19.64 5.43
N LEU A 434 -20.91 -19.20 4.71
CA LEU A 434 -20.84 -17.87 4.15
C LEU A 434 -21.74 -17.75 2.90
N SER A 435 -22.45 -16.65 2.77
CA SER A 435 -23.14 -16.36 1.52
C SER A 435 -22.14 -16.28 0.36
N ARG A 436 -22.56 -16.69 -0.84
CA ARG A 436 -21.70 -16.66 -2.03
C ARG A 436 -21.05 -15.29 -2.26
N ARG A 437 -21.80 -14.21 -2.03
CA ARG A 437 -21.33 -12.83 -2.17
C ARG A 437 -20.22 -12.51 -1.17
N TYR A 438 -20.40 -12.92 0.07
CA TYR A 438 -19.42 -12.69 1.14
C TYR A 438 -18.14 -13.51 0.90
N LEU A 439 -18.28 -14.78 0.53
CA LEU A 439 -17.15 -15.65 0.16
C LEU A 439 -16.35 -15.07 -1.01
N THR A 440 -17.05 -14.65 -2.08
CA THR A 440 -16.41 -14.03 -3.26
C THR A 440 -15.61 -12.79 -2.88
N ALA A 441 -16.18 -11.90 -2.08
CA ALA A 441 -15.50 -10.68 -1.65
C ALA A 441 -14.34 -10.97 -0.68
N GLY A 442 -14.50 -11.93 0.23
CA GLY A 442 -13.43 -12.35 1.14
C GLY A 442 -12.22 -12.93 0.39
N LEU A 443 -12.46 -13.80 -0.59
CA LEU A 443 -11.40 -14.35 -1.45
C LEU A 443 -10.74 -13.26 -2.29
N LEU A 444 -11.53 -12.33 -2.87
CA LEU A 444 -10.94 -11.20 -3.59
C LEU A 444 -10.05 -10.36 -2.69
N LEU A 445 -10.49 -10.08 -1.46
CA LEU A 445 -9.70 -9.31 -0.49
C LEU A 445 -8.37 -10.01 -0.15
N VAL A 446 -8.36 -11.35 -0.04
CA VAL A 446 -7.12 -12.13 0.12
C VAL A 446 -6.16 -11.87 -1.04
N TYR A 447 -6.64 -12.00 -2.29
CA TYR A 447 -5.79 -11.80 -3.47
C TYR A 447 -5.35 -10.35 -3.64
N LEU A 448 -6.20 -9.38 -3.28
CA LEU A 448 -5.83 -7.97 -3.27
C LEU A 448 -4.77 -7.67 -2.19
N ALA A 449 -4.85 -8.30 -1.02
CA ALA A 449 -3.83 -8.16 0.02
C ALA A 449 -2.48 -8.73 -0.44
N ILE A 450 -2.47 -9.88 -1.13
CA ILE A 450 -1.26 -10.43 -1.76
C ILE A 450 -0.73 -9.45 -2.81
N GLY A 451 -1.59 -8.96 -3.70
CA GLY A 451 -1.22 -8.05 -4.77
C GLY A 451 -0.64 -6.73 -4.25
N ASN A 452 -1.27 -6.12 -3.25
CA ASN A 452 -0.76 -4.90 -2.62
C ASN A 452 0.61 -5.10 -1.95
N SER A 453 0.91 -6.30 -1.46
CA SER A 453 2.22 -6.65 -0.89
C SER A 453 3.36 -6.50 -1.90
N LEU A 454 3.08 -6.52 -3.21
CA LEU A 454 4.07 -6.23 -4.26
C LEU A 454 4.71 -4.85 -4.12
N TYR A 455 3.94 -3.86 -3.70
CA TYR A 455 4.50 -2.54 -3.43
C TYR A 455 5.56 -2.58 -2.33
N PHE A 456 5.32 -3.40 -1.30
CA PHE A 456 6.29 -3.60 -0.23
C PHE A 456 7.53 -4.36 -0.72
N PHE A 457 7.38 -5.39 -1.55
CA PHE A 457 8.51 -6.14 -2.10
C PHE A 457 9.47 -5.26 -2.89
N GLY A 458 8.96 -4.27 -3.61
CA GLY A 458 9.79 -3.33 -4.35
C GLY A 458 10.62 -2.39 -3.47
N ARG A 459 10.15 -2.07 -2.25
CA ARG A 459 10.82 -1.25 -1.25
C ARG A 459 10.43 -1.72 0.14
N SER A 460 11.15 -2.70 0.68
CA SER A 460 10.79 -3.39 1.93
C SER A 460 11.12 -2.59 3.20
N HIS A 461 11.00 -1.27 3.16
CA HIS A 461 11.00 -0.46 4.37
C HIS A 461 9.72 -0.73 5.17
N GLU A 462 9.84 -0.91 6.48
CA GLU A 462 8.69 -1.20 7.35
C GLU A 462 7.56 -0.17 7.24
N HIS A 463 7.87 1.11 7.01
CA HIS A 463 6.85 2.12 6.79
C HIS A 463 6.00 1.89 5.52
N ASN A 464 6.51 1.20 4.50
CA ASN A 464 5.74 0.88 3.28
C ASN A 464 4.63 -0.15 3.54
N ILE A 465 4.80 -1.04 4.54
CA ILE A 465 3.69 -1.90 5.00
C ILE A 465 2.54 -1.06 5.54
N LEU A 466 2.87 0.01 6.28
CA LEU A 466 1.86 0.90 6.84
C LEU A 466 1.05 1.58 5.73
N HIS A 467 1.70 1.95 4.62
CA HIS A 467 1.02 2.56 3.46
C HIS A 467 0.04 1.62 2.74
N ILE A 468 0.31 0.32 2.71
CA ILE A 468 -0.58 -0.68 2.09
C ILE A 468 -1.47 -1.40 3.09
N SER A 469 -1.45 -0.99 4.35
CA SER A 469 -2.10 -1.71 5.47
C SER A 469 -3.62 -1.82 5.36
N GLY A 470 -4.29 -1.00 4.56
CA GLY A 470 -5.76 -0.96 4.51
C GLY A 470 -6.41 -2.31 4.19
N SER A 471 -5.92 -3.01 3.17
CA SER A 471 -6.43 -4.36 2.82
C SER A 471 -6.09 -5.40 3.87
N LEU A 472 -4.90 -5.34 4.46
CA LEU A 472 -4.45 -6.23 5.53
C LEU A 472 -5.23 -6.03 6.82
N LEU A 473 -5.49 -4.78 7.20
CA LEU A 473 -6.32 -4.44 8.37
C LEU A 473 -7.77 -4.91 8.17
N LEU A 474 -8.36 -4.63 7.00
CA LEU A 474 -9.70 -5.09 6.71
C LEU A 474 -9.79 -6.62 6.79
N LEU A 475 -8.77 -7.32 6.27
CA LEU A 475 -8.69 -8.78 6.35
C LEU A 475 -8.53 -9.28 7.79
N SER A 476 -7.69 -8.62 8.60
CA SER A 476 -7.48 -8.97 10.02
C SER A 476 -8.77 -8.80 10.83
N PHE A 477 -9.47 -7.69 10.65
CA PHE A 477 -10.75 -7.46 11.33
C PHE A 477 -11.86 -8.36 10.81
N LEU A 478 -11.83 -8.76 9.54
CA LEU A 478 -12.72 -9.78 8.99
C LEU A 478 -12.50 -11.12 9.70
N LEU A 479 -11.24 -11.53 9.92
CA LEU A 479 -10.91 -12.73 10.69
C LEU A 479 -11.46 -12.66 12.11
N LEU A 480 -11.34 -11.52 12.79
CA LEU A 480 -11.92 -11.32 14.12
C LEU A 480 -13.45 -11.42 14.09
N ASP A 481 -14.11 -10.90 13.08
CA ASP A 481 -15.57 -11.02 12.94
C ASP A 481 -16.01 -12.46 12.69
N LEU A 482 -15.24 -13.22 11.89
CA LEU A 482 -15.51 -14.64 11.62
C LEU A 482 -15.44 -15.50 12.88
N THR A 483 -14.74 -15.07 13.94
CA THR A 483 -14.74 -15.80 15.23
C THR A 483 -16.13 -15.92 15.86
N LYS A 484 -17.10 -15.12 15.40
CA LYS A 484 -18.53 -15.25 15.82
C LYS A 484 -19.10 -16.62 15.45
N TYR A 485 -18.60 -17.24 14.39
CA TYR A 485 -19.08 -18.55 13.92
C TYR A 485 -18.37 -19.73 14.57
N LEU A 486 -17.48 -19.45 15.52
CA LEU A 486 -16.93 -20.51 16.36
C LEU A 486 -18.04 -21.03 17.28
N ALA A 487 -18.21 -22.35 17.29
CA ALA A 487 -19.14 -22.98 18.21
C ALA A 487 -18.74 -22.62 19.63
N GLY A 488 -19.70 -22.11 20.39
CA GLY A 488 -19.52 -21.84 21.81
C GLY A 488 -19.03 -23.11 22.50
N CYS A 489 -17.91 -23.06 23.21
CA CYS A 489 -17.55 -24.12 24.13
C CYS A 489 -18.56 -24.10 25.26
N THR A 490 -19.32 -25.18 25.43
CA THR A 490 -20.15 -25.43 26.60
C THR A 490 -19.27 -25.73 27.81
N THR A 491 -18.50 -24.72 28.24
CA THR A 491 -17.66 -24.86 29.43
C THR A 491 -18.34 -24.20 30.61
N SER A 492 -18.29 -24.85 31.76
CA SER A 492 -18.79 -24.32 33.03
C SER A 492 -17.96 -23.15 33.58
N SER A 493 -16.77 -22.88 32.99
CA SER A 493 -15.88 -21.80 33.42
C SER A 493 -16.37 -20.44 33.00
N LEU A 494 -16.72 -19.59 33.96
CA LEU A 494 -17.13 -18.19 33.77
C LEU A 494 -16.04 -17.37 33.03
N VAL A 495 -14.76 -17.65 33.29
CA VAL A 495 -13.62 -16.98 32.64
C VAL A 495 -13.60 -17.28 31.15
N VAL A 496 -13.79 -18.55 30.74
CA VAL A 496 -13.82 -18.95 29.34
C VAL A 496 -15.00 -18.32 28.61
N GLN A 497 -16.19 -18.31 29.25
CA GLN A 497 -17.38 -17.64 28.70
C GLN A 497 -17.15 -16.13 28.53
N PHE A 498 -16.54 -15.47 29.52
CA PHE A 498 -16.20 -14.05 29.46
C PHE A 498 -15.19 -13.76 28.30
N LEU A 499 -14.15 -14.56 28.19
CA LEU A 499 -13.14 -14.43 27.11
C LEU A 499 -13.76 -14.63 25.73
N GLN A 500 -14.61 -15.67 25.57
CA GLN A 500 -15.29 -15.91 24.29
C GLN A 500 -16.23 -14.77 23.91
N ARG A 501 -16.97 -14.23 24.87
CA ARG A 501 -17.91 -13.12 24.66
C ARG A 501 -17.19 -11.82 24.29
N ASN A 502 -16.00 -11.59 24.84
CA ASN A 502 -15.25 -10.36 24.68
C ASN A 502 -14.01 -10.50 23.78
N LEU A 503 -13.75 -11.69 23.20
CA LEU A 503 -12.55 -12.00 22.43
C LEU A 503 -12.24 -10.92 21.36
N ARG A 504 -13.25 -10.49 20.63
CA ARG A 504 -13.09 -9.49 19.55
C ARG A 504 -12.68 -8.13 20.08
N VAL A 505 -13.27 -7.70 21.17
CA VAL A 505 -12.93 -6.43 21.82
C VAL A 505 -11.53 -6.51 22.42
N ILE A 506 -11.22 -7.59 23.14
CA ILE A 506 -9.90 -7.82 23.74
C ILE A 506 -8.83 -7.86 22.65
N ALA A 507 -9.02 -8.63 21.58
CA ALA A 507 -8.07 -8.71 20.47
C ALA A 507 -7.89 -7.36 19.76
N SER A 508 -8.98 -6.61 19.55
CA SER A 508 -8.91 -5.26 18.97
C SER A 508 -8.13 -4.29 19.85
N LEU A 509 -8.38 -4.30 21.16
CA LEU A 509 -7.65 -3.46 22.12
C LEU A 509 -6.17 -3.87 22.22
N SER A 510 -5.87 -5.16 22.23
CA SER A 510 -4.49 -5.67 22.23
C SER A 510 -3.75 -5.24 20.97
N PHE A 511 -4.40 -5.31 19.80
CA PHE A 511 -3.81 -4.83 18.54
C PHE A 511 -3.52 -3.33 18.58
N LEU A 512 -4.48 -2.51 19.03
CA LEU A 512 -4.28 -1.07 19.20
C LEU A 512 -3.16 -0.77 20.17
N PHE A 513 -3.07 -1.49 21.28
CA PHE A 513 -1.98 -1.36 22.25
C PHE A 513 -0.61 -1.64 21.61
N VAL A 514 -0.49 -2.73 20.84
CA VAL A 514 0.75 -3.04 20.10
C VAL A 514 1.13 -1.92 19.13
N VAL A 515 0.18 -1.38 18.37
CA VAL A 515 0.42 -0.25 17.46
C VAL A 515 0.92 0.98 18.23
N ILE A 516 0.26 1.33 19.33
CA ILE A 516 0.63 2.49 20.17
C ILE A 516 2.03 2.32 20.75
N VAL A 517 2.35 1.14 21.25
CA VAL A 517 3.69 0.87 21.83
C VAL A 517 4.77 0.91 20.75
N SER A 518 4.49 0.36 19.57
CA SER A 518 5.47 0.30 18.48
C SER A 518 5.75 1.67 17.84
N TYR A 519 4.74 2.52 17.74
CA TYR A 519 4.80 3.78 17.00
C TYR A 519 4.46 5.02 17.86
N GLY A 520 4.41 4.89 19.19
CA GLY A 520 3.88 5.91 20.11
C GLY A 520 4.58 7.26 20.00
N ASP A 521 5.92 7.29 19.83
CA ASP A 521 6.67 8.53 19.66
C ASP A 521 6.17 9.32 18.44
N ARG A 522 6.00 8.62 17.31
CA ARG A 522 5.56 9.22 16.05
C ARG A 522 4.10 9.65 16.13
N ILE A 523 3.25 8.78 16.66
CA ILE A 523 1.82 9.07 16.85
C ILE A 523 1.67 10.32 17.72
N THR A 524 2.39 10.39 18.84
CA THR A 524 2.35 11.53 19.76
C THR A 524 2.86 12.80 19.09
N ALA A 525 4.00 12.75 18.40
CA ALA A 525 4.58 13.92 17.74
C ALA A 525 3.62 14.51 16.70
N LYS A 526 3.03 13.65 15.84
CA LYS A 526 2.05 14.10 14.83
C LYS A 526 0.76 14.63 15.45
N ALA A 527 0.28 14.01 16.52
CA ALA A 527 -0.94 14.46 17.18
C ALA A 527 -0.76 15.81 17.89
N VAL A 528 0.39 16.04 18.51
CA VAL A 528 0.75 17.35 19.11
C VAL A 528 0.81 18.41 18.02
N LEU A 529 1.56 18.16 16.94
CA LEU A 529 1.66 19.08 15.82
C LEU A 529 0.31 19.40 15.19
N GLN A 530 -0.56 18.39 15.06
CA GLN A 530 -1.92 18.59 14.56
C GLN A 530 -2.76 19.48 15.48
N ALA A 531 -2.62 19.30 16.80
CA ALA A 531 -3.30 20.12 17.79
C ALA A 531 -2.82 21.57 17.73
N GLU A 532 -1.51 21.82 17.58
CA GLU A 532 -0.92 23.15 17.40
C GLU A 532 -1.42 23.81 16.11
N ASN A 533 -1.42 23.08 15.00
CA ASN A 533 -1.93 23.57 13.72
C ASN A 533 -3.44 23.85 13.76
N ALA A 534 -4.21 23.03 14.45
CA ALA A 534 -5.63 23.28 14.68
C ALA A 534 -5.90 24.55 15.48
N ALA A 535 -5.13 24.79 16.54
CA ALA A 535 -5.21 26.01 17.37
C ALA A 535 -4.90 27.29 16.56
N ASN A 536 -4.03 27.17 15.54
CA ASN A 536 -3.64 28.26 14.67
C ASN A 536 -4.48 28.32 13.37
N PHE A 537 -5.54 27.52 13.24
CA PHE A 537 -6.34 27.37 12.01
C PHE A 537 -5.51 27.06 10.75
N GLN A 538 -4.41 26.34 10.91
CA GLN A 538 -3.48 26.04 9.84
C GLN A 538 -3.85 24.72 9.16
N LEU A 539 -4.58 24.81 8.04
CA LEU A 539 -5.04 23.64 7.28
C LEU A 539 -3.93 22.99 6.44
N HIS A 540 -2.86 23.69 6.16
CA HIS A 540 -1.73 23.18 5.36
C HIS A 540 -0.43 23.82 5.85
N TYR A 541 0.69 23.15 5.56
CA TYR A 541 2.03 23.71 5.77
C TYR A 541 2.43 24.51 4.54
N PRO A 542 2.49 25.86 4.61
CA PRO A 542 2.99 26.68 3.51
C PRO A 542 4.51 26.49 3.44
N SER A 543 4.93 25.51 2.65
CA SER A 543 6.35 25.17 2.46
C SER A 543 6.99 25.95 1.30
N LEU A 544 6.16 26.49 0.40
CA LEU A 544 6.61 27.35 -0.69
C LEU A 544 6.26 28.81 -0.42
N ARG A 545 7.29 29.60 -0.23
CA ARG A 545 7.17 31.04 -0.16
C ARG A 545 7.35 31.62 -1.56
N GLN A 546 6.25 32.02 -2.20
CA GLN A 546 6.24 32.49 -3.59
C GLN A 546 7.11 33.74 -3.79
N ASP A 547 7.18 34.63 -2.78
CA ASP A 547 8.07 35.78 -2.77
C ASP A 547 9.56 35.38 -2.85
N VAL A 548 9.96 34.34 -2.12
CA VAL A 548 11.32 33.80 -2.13
C VAL A 548 11.61 33.13 -3.48
N ILE A 549 10.68 32.36 -4.01
CA ILE A 549 10.81 31.71 -5.32
C ILE A 549 10.98 32.75 -6.42
N ASN A 550 10.12 33.76 -6.45
CA ASN A 550 10.20 34.85 -7.43
C ASN A 550 11.53 35.61 -7.29
N GLY A 551 11.99 35.88 -6.06
CA GLY A 551 13.29 36.50 -5.81
C GLY A 551 14.48 35.68 -6.38
N TYR A 552 14.44 34.36 -6.28
CA TYR A 552 15.45 33.51 -6.97
C TYR A 552 15.32 33.55 -8.49
N LEU A 553 14.10 33.47 -9.01
CA LEU A 553 13.86 33.50 -10.47
C LEU A 553 14.33 34.82 -11.07
N ASP A 554 14.12 35.94 -10.39
CA ASP A 554 14.62 37.26 -10.84
C ASP A 554 16.14 37.31 -10.82
N LYS A 555 16.78 36.81 -9.76
CA LYS A 555 18.25 36.69 -9.72
C LYS A 555 18.80 35.76 -10.81
N PHE A 556 18.12 34.65 -11.11
CA PHE A 556 18.53 33.78 -12.23
C PHE A 556 18.43 34.52 -13.57
N ARG A 557 17.36 35.31 -13.79
CA ARG A 557 17.18 36.11 -15.01
C ARG A 557 18.26 37.16 -15.20
N THR A 558 18.84 37.71 -14.13
CA THR A 558 19.98 38.65 -14.26
C THR A 558 21.20 37.99 -14.86
N VAL A 559 21.43 36.70 -14.64
CA VAL A 559 22.57 35.93 -15.18
C VAL A 559 22.22 35.33 -16.57
N THR A 560 21.02 34.74 -16.69
CA THR A 560 20.61 34.03 -17.91
C THR A 560 20.04 34.96 -18.98
N GLY A 561 19.79 36.23 -18.66
CA GLY A 561 19.11 37.18 -19.52
C GLY A 561 17.66 36.73 -19.80
N LYS A 562 17.19 36.99 -21.04
CA LYS A 562 15.87 36.52 -21.52
C LYS A 562 15.96 35.13 -22.14
N SER A 563 17.04 34.37 -21.91
CA SER A 563 17.18 33.02 -22.44
C SER A 563 16.12 32.10 -21.85
N GLY A 564 15.32 31.49 -22.72
CA GLY A 564 14.40 30.41 -22.33
C GLY A 564 15.12 29.05 -22.12
N LYS A 565 16.44 29.00 -22.37
CA LYS A 565 17.23 27.77 -22.29
C LYS A 565 17.87 27.63 -20.91
N VAL A 566 17.05 27.30 -19.91
CA VAL A 566 17.51 27.07 -18.53
C VAL A 566 17.13 25.65 -18.11
N PHE A 567 18.07 24.94 -17.51
CA PHE A 567 17.84 23.65 -16.90
C PHE A 567 18.11 23.75 -15.40
N PHE A 568 17.14 23.32 -14.59
CA PHE A 568 17.26 23.32 -13.14
C PHE A 568 17.63 21.91 -12.63
N ALA A 569 18.85 21.77 -12.17
CA ALA A 569 19.37 20.57 -11.51
C ALA A 569 19.29 20.74 -9.96
N CYS A 570 18.10 21.05 -9.46
CA CYS A 570 17.84 21.38 -8.06
C CYS A 570 16.82 20.39 -7.47
N PRO A 571 17.24 19.32 -6.77
CA PRO A 571 16.42 18.13 -6.48
C PRO A 571 15.09 18.37 -5.79
N GLU A 572 14.96 19.46 -5.05
CA GLU A 572 13.77 19.70 -4.23
C GLU A 572 12.84 20.77 -4.85
N VAL A 573 13.39 21.60 -5.72
CA VAL A 573 12.71 22.82 -6.19
C VAL A 573 12.72 23.00 -7.71
N ASP A 574 13.30 22.07 -8.46
CA ASP A 574 13.41 22.14 -9.92
C ASP A 574 12.04 22.33 -10.61
N VAL A 575 11.06 21.49 -10.30
CA VAL A 575 9.72 21.57 -10.87
C VAL A 575 9.04 22.90 -10.52
N ILE A 576 9.31 23.39 -9.33
CA ILE A 576 8.76 24.65 -8.80
C ILE A 576 9.30 25.84 -9.59
N PHE A 577 10.61 25.85 -9.85
CA PHE A 577 11.24 26.90 -10.69
C PHE A 577 10.77 26.85 -12.14
N TYR A 578 10.58 25.66 -12.71
CA TYR A 578 9.98 25.54 -14.04
C TYR A 578 8.55 26.11 -14.07
N TYR A 579 7.73 25.75 -13.11
CA TYR A 579 6.33 26.15 -13.08
C TYR A 579 6.16 27.67 -12.89
N TYR A 580 6.73 28.25 -11.84
CA TYR A 580 6.62 29.67 -11.54
C TYR A 580 7.47 30.55 -12.47
N GLY A 581 8.57 30.03 -12.99
CA GLY A 581 9.42 30.72 -13.95
C GLY A 581 8.89 30.74 -15.37
N GLY A 582 7.93 29.88 -15.69
CA GLY A 582 7.39 29.71 -17.05
C GLY A 582 8.38 29.06 -18.02
N TYR A 583 9.39 28.34 -17.53
CA TYR A 583 10.36 27.68 -18.37
C TYR A 583 9.83 26.34 -18.90
N ALA A 584 10.12 26.03 -20.17
CA ALA A 584 9.78 24.73 -20.74
C ALA A 584 10.75 23.64 -20.23
N PRO A 585 10.27 22.50 -19.73
CA PRO A 585 11.14 21.39 -19.37
C PRO A 585 11.87 20.81 -20.58
N VAL A 586 13.11 20.39 -20.39
CA VAL A 586 14.00 19.95 -21.47
C VAL A 586 14.25 18.45 -21.39
N GLY A 587 14.18 17.78 -22.54
CA GLY A 587 14.57 16.37 -22.68
C GLY A 587 13.80 15.44 -21.79
N PHE A 588 14.48 14.45 -21.23
CA PHE A 588 13.97 13.55 -20.20
C PHE A 588 13.91 14.30 -18.87
N PHE A 589 12.86 15.11 -18.71
CA PHE A 589 12.63 15.85 -17.49
C PHE A 589 11.93 14.95 -16.46
N ASN A 590 12.70 14.47 -15.57
CA ASN A 590 12.28 13.89 -14.31
C ASN A 590 13.10 14.60 -13.23
N PRO A 591 12.66 14.62 -11.96
CA PRO A 591 13.52 15.16 -10.92
C PRO A 591 14.91 14.59 -11.11
N TYR A 592 15.94 15.43 -11.14
CA TYR A 592 17.27 14.96 -11.47
C TYR A 592 17.74 13.84 -10.51
N THR A 593 17.12 13.74 -9.36
CA THR A 593 17.25 12.61 -8.42
C THR A 593 16.80 11.26 -8.97
N SER A 594 16.12 11.20 -10.12
CA SER A 594 15.74 9.96 -10.79
C SER A 594 16.83 9.42 -11.72
N TRP A 595 17.88 10.22 -12.00
CA TRP A 595 19.03 9.75 -12.74
C TRP A 595 19.82 8.73 -11.93
N LEU A 596 19.94 7.56 -12.49
CA LEU A 596 20.47 6.40 -11.79
C LEU A 596 21.97 6.28 -11.93
N PHE A 597 22.47 6.46 -13.18
CA PHE A 597 23.87 6.36 -13.49
C PHE A 597 24.51 7.75 -13.59
N THR A 598 25.62 7.91 -12.90
CA THR A 598 26.41 9.15 -12.92
C THR A 598 26.81 9.54 -14.33
N GLN A 599 27.32 8.59 -15.12
CA GLN A 599 27.76 8.85 -16.50
C GLN A 599 26.63 9.30 -17.43
N ASP A 600 25.42 8.77 -17.27
CA ASP A 600 24.27 9.17 -18.10
C ASP A 600 23.84 10.59 -17.79
N LEU A 601 23.83 10.95 -16.50
CA LEU A 601 23.55 12.32 -16.05
C LEU A 601 24.62 13.29 -16.60
N GLU A 602 25.90 12.96 -16.49
CA GLU A 602 27.02 13.78 -16.98
C GLU A 602 26.91 14.02 -18.49
N ARG A 603 26.70 12.96 -19.29
CA ARG A 603 26.51 13.09 -20.74
C ARG A 603 25.31 13.96 -21.09
N PHE A 604 24.21 13.80 -20.37
CA PHE A 604 23.02 14.62 -20.58
C PHE A 604 23.29 16.10 -20.29
N LEU A 605 23.86 16.41 -19.13
CA LEU A 605 24.17 17.78 -18.73
C LEU A 605 25.19 18.42 -19.67
N GLN A 606 26.25 17.66 -20.07
CA GLN A 606 27.21 18.14 -21.05
C GLN A 606 26.54 18.47 -22.40
N SER A 607 25.60 17.64 -22.85
CA SER A 607 24.85 17.89 -24.09
C SER A 607 23.96 19.15 -23.98
N LEU A 608 23.50 19.50 -22.81
CA LEU A 608 22.75 20.75 -22.57
C LEU A 608 23.69 21.98 -22.67
N LEU A 609 24.86 21.90 -22.04
CA LEU A 609 25.87 22.96 -22.11
C LEU A 609 26.31 23.19 -23.59
N ASP A 610 26.52 22.11 -24.34
CA ASP A 610 26.91 22.20 -25.77
C ASP A 610 25.81 22.82 -26.65
N ARG A 611 24.55 22.74 -26.24
CA ARG A 611 23.39 23.39 -26.89
C ARG A 611 23.11 24.80 -26.38
N GLY A 612 23.96 25.35 -25.52
CA GLY A 612 23.86 26.71 -24.98
C GLY A 612 22.81 26.87 -23.90
N TYR A 613 22.58 25.83 -23.11
CA TYR A 613 21.71 25.92 -21.91
C TYR A 613 22.49 26.45 -20.72
N PHE A 614 21.84 27.25 -19.90
CA PHE A 614 22.27 27.55 -18.54
C PHE A 614 21.81 26.42 -17.62
N ILE A 615 22.70 25.89 -16.81
CA ILE A 615 22.36 24.85 -15.82
C ILE A 615 22.45 25.49 -14.43
N VAL A 616 21.33 25.51 -13.73
CA VAL A 616 21.23 25.99 -12.33
C VAL A 616 21.31 24.78 -11.41
N VAL A 617 22.31 24.75 -10.53
CA VAL A 617 22.59 23.63 -9.64
C VAL A 617 22.58 24.11 -8.18
N ASP A 618 22.02 23.34 -7.27
CA ASP A 618 22.18 23.58 -5.83
C ASP A 618 23.64 23.30 -5.44
N ARG A 619 24.28 24.24 -4.73
CA ARG A 619 25.68 24.21 -4.37
C ARG A 619 26.09 22.96 -3.59
N ASN A 620 25.20 22.46 -2.72
CA ASN A 620 25.48 21.27 -1.93
C ASN A 620 25.55 20.00 -2.81
N TYR A 621 24.80 19.98 -3.91
CA TYR A 621 24.82 18.87 -4.87
C TYR A 621 25.90 19.05 -5.94
N TYR A 622 26.30 20.30 -6.24
CA TYR A 622 27.32 20.61 -7.24
C TYR A 622 28.66 19.93 -6.95
N GLN A 623 29.13 19.99 -5.69
CA GLN A 623 30.40 19.40 -5.30
C GLN A 623 30.43 17.87 -5.39
N GLN A 624 29.27 17.20 -5.34
CA GLN A 624 29.17 15.74 -5.33
C GLN A 624 28.98 15.11 -6.70
N ALA A 625 28.38 15.81 -7.66
CA ALA A 625 27.91 15.20 -8.89
C ALA A 625 28.35 15.88 -10.19
N PHE A 626 28.89 17.12 -10.16
CA PHE A 626 29.08 17.93 -11.37
C PHE A 626 30.54 18.27 -11.66
N TYR A 627 31.47 17.69 -10.93
CA TYR A 627 32.91 17.97 -11.08
C TYR A 627 33.52 17.73 -12.50
N PRO A 628 33.02 16.77 -13.32
CA PRO A 628 33.61 16.50 -14.61
C PRO A 628 33.07 17.35 -15.77
N LEU A 629 32.09 18.25 -15.55
CA LEU A 629 31.50 19.01 -16.66
C LEU A 629 32.45 20.09 -17.18
N SER A 630 32.59 20.15 -18.50
CA SER A 630 33.35 21.20 -19.18
C SER A 630 32.46 22.42 -19.44
N TYR A 631 32.64 23.48 -18.68
CA TYR A 631 31.97 24.77 -18.84
C TYR A 631 33.01 25.92 -18.82
N ASN A 632 32.66 27.04 -19.44
CA ASN A 632 33.56 28.20 -19.56
C ASN A 632 33.25 29.27 -18.50
N ASN A 633 32.00 29.38 -18.07
CA ASN A 633 31.53 30.43 -17.22
C ASN A 633 30.71 29.85 -16.05
N SER A 634 30.80 30.54 -14.91
CA SER A 634 29.92 30.23 -13.76
C SER A 634 29.58 31.51 -12.98
N SER A 635 28.42 31.53 -12.37
CA SER A 635 27.98 32.57 -11.44
C SER A 635 27.31 31.96 -10.24
N THR A 636 27.53 32.53 -9.06
CA THR A 636 26.90 32.07 -7.84
C THR A 636 25.75 33.00 -7.47
N VAL A 637 24.58 32.41 -7.20
CA VAL A 637 23.39 33.09 -6.74
C VAL A 637 22.92 32.41 -5.45
N ASP A 638 23.28 32.99 -4.32
CA ASP A 638 23.03 32.46 -2.98
C ASP A 638 23.54 31.00 -2.84
N LYS A 639 22.63 30.04 -2.70
CA LYS A 639 22.95 28.61 -2.63
C LYS A 639 23.05 27.90 -3.98
N PHE A 640 22.80 28.60 -5.07
CA PHE A 640 22.83 28.03 -6.42
C PHE A 640 24.07 28.47 -7.21
N VAL A 641 24.54 27.58 -8.05
CA VAL A 641 25.59 27.86 -9.05
C VAL A 641 24.96 27.73 -10.41
N ILE A 642 25.14 28.75 -11.25
CA ILE A 642 24.72 28.74 -12.65
C ILE A 642 25.96 28.54 -13.49
N ILE A 643 25.98 27.51 -14.33
CA ILE A 643 27.07 27.17 -15.24
C ILE A 643 26.61 27.23 -16.70
N TRP A 644 27.50 27.68 -17.61
CA TRP A 644 27.22 27.75 -19.04
C TRP A 644 28.52 27.77 -19.85
N LYS A 645 28.41 27.50 -21.15
CA LYS A 645 29.50 27.69 -22.13
C LYS A 645 29.54 29.06 -22.75
#